data_e447bad95b1329244fdcaf10989ed408
#
_entry.id   e447bad95b1329244fdcaf10989ed408
#
_cell.length_a   1.000
_cell.length_b   1.000
_cell.length_c   1.000
_cell.angle_alpha   90.00
_cell.angle_beta   90.00
_cell.angle_gamma   90.00
#
_symmetry.space_group_name_H-M   'P 1'
#
loop_
_entity.id
_entity.type
_entity.pdbx_description
1 polymer ?
#
loop_
_entity_poly.entity_id
_entity_poly.type
_entity_poly.pdbx_seq_one_letter_code
_entity_poly.pdbx_strand_id
1 'polypeptide(L)'
;MGYTIAQKIIKDHLVCGEMRVGNEIGLKIDQTLTQDATGTMAYLQFEAMGIDRVKTELSVAYIDHNTLQAGFENADDHRYIQTVTKKHGIRFSRPGNGICHQVHLERFSKPGKTLIGSDSHTPTAGGIGMLGMGAGGLDVAVAMGGGTYYITMPKMIKINLVGKLSDYVGAKDVILEVLRILSVKGGVGAIIEYGGEGVKTLSVPQRATITNMGAELGATTSIFPADEVTRAFLKAEGREEDYVELSSDADAVYDAEYTVDLSKLQPLAACPHSPDNVKAVSELSGMKINQVCIGSCTNSSLSDMLTVAAILKGKTVHPNVSLSISPGSKQVYTMLAECGALADLINAGARILECACGPCIGMGFSPQSAGVSLRTFNRNFLARSGTADAQVYLVSPETAAVSAITGVFTDPTTLGVAPKVEMPEIFKINDNLIELPVAADKMDEVCVERGPNIKPIPVGKAPDKDLVCELILKVGDDITTDHIMPAGTKVLPYRSNVPKLSEFCFTVCDKEFPERAKAKGGGVILGGVNYGQGSSREHAALVPLYLGIKAVVAKSFARIHVANLINFGIVPMTLKKADDYDKFAQGDQIEIKDFAAAVAGENEATLVNKTTGKTATLQLSLSARQREMLLAGGCLNYTKNQK
;
A
#
# COMPACT_ATOMS: atom_id res chain seq x y z
N MET A 1 -32.62 0.25 10.52
CA MET A 1 -31.55 1.11 9.99
C MET A 1 -30.79 0.26 8.99
N GLY A 2 -30.79 0.68 7.75
CA GLY A 2 -30.15 -0.03 6.65
C GLY A 2 -28.65 0.09 6.69
N TYR A 3 -27.97 -0.79 5.96
CA TYR A 3 -26.52 -0.84 5.86
C TYR A 3 -26.01 -0.21 4.56
N THR A 4 -24.88 0.47 4.63
CA THR A 4 -24.11 0.87 3.44
C THR A 4 -23.46 -0.36 2.79
N ILE A 5 -22.94 -0.23 1.56
CA ILE A 5 -22.23 -1.32 0.87
C ILE A 5 -21.08 -1.86 1.75
N ALA A 6 -20.25 -0.94 2.23
CA ALA A 6 -19.10 -1.31 3.06
C ALA A 6 -19.53 -1.99 4.37
N GLN A 7 -20.59 -1.50 5.02
CA GLN A 7 -21.11 -2.13 6.23
C GLN A 7 -21.65 -3.54 6.00
N LYS A 8 -22.28 -3.80 4.84
CA LYS A 8 -22.73 -5.17 4.46
C LYS A 8 -21.55 -6.11 4.37
N ILE A 9 -20.50 -5.71 3.63
CA ILE A 9 -19.29 -6.54 3.49
C ILE A 9 -18.60 -6.73 4.84
N ILE A 10 -18.43 -5.68 5.64
CA ILE A 10 -17.84 -5.77 6.98
C ILE A 10 -18.64 -6.74 7.86
N LYS A 11 -19.98 -6.66 7.85
CA LYS A 11 -20.85 -7.53 8.63
C LYS A 11 -20.68 -9.00 8.27
N ASP A 12 -20.60 -9.30 6.98
CA ASP A 12 -20.47 -10.67 6.47
C ASP A 12 -19.08 -11.29 6.76
N HIS A 13 -18.08 -10.44 7.03
CA HIS A 13 -16.70 -10.84 7.32
C HIS A 13 -16.28 -10.58 8.77
N LEU A 14 -17.20 -10.14 9.64
CA LEU A 14 -16.91 -9.80 11.02
C LEU A 14 -16.59 -11.05 11.83
N VAL A 15 -15.39 -11.15 12.37
CA VAL A 15 -14.93 -12.23 13.25
C VAL A 15 -15.15 -11.86 14.71
N CYS A 16 -14.87 -10.61 15.07
CA CYS A 16 -15.02 -10.10 16.45
C CYS A 16 -15.13 -8.57 16.47
N GLY A 17 -15.57 -8.05 17.61
CA GLY A 17 -15.82 -6.62 17.79
C GLY A 17 -17.25 -6.21 17.47
N GLU A 18 -17.56 -4.93 17.67
CA GLU A 18 -18.87 -4.33 17.39
C GLU A 18 -18.72 -3.27 16.29
N MET A 19 -19.62 -3.29 15.30
CA MET A 19 -19.65 -2.33 14.18
C MET A 19 -20.08 -0.93 14.64
N ARG A 20 -19.34 -0.36 15.56
CA ARG A 20 -19.52 1.01 16.05
C ARG A 20 -18.27 1.81 15.71
N VAL A 21 -18.46 2.96 15.07
CA VAL A 21 -17.35 3.85 14.67
C VAL A 21 -16.39 4.10 15.83
N GLY A 22 -15.11 3.87 15.57
CA GLY A 22 -14.04 4.03 16.55
C GLY A 22 -13.68 2.77 17.34
N ASN A 23 -14.53 1.72 17.34
CA ASN A 23 -14.20 0.44 17.98
C ASN A 23 -13.24 -0.38 17.12
N GLU A 24 -12.39 -1.18 17.76
CA GLU A 24 -11.59 -2.19 17.06
C GLU A 24 -12.51 -3.34 16.61
N ILE A 25 -12.43 -3.71 15.35
CA ILE A 25 -13.14 -4.86 14.76
C ILE A 25 -12.13 -5.77 14.06
N GLY A 26 -12.40 -7.07 14.08
CA GLY A 26 -11.62 -8.07 13.38
C GLY A 26 -12.36 -8.64 12.19
N LEU A 27 -11.71 -8.68 11.03
CA LEU A 27 -12.28 -9.12 9.77
C LEU A 27 -11.58 -10.38 9.25
N LYS A 28 -12.37 -11.29 8.69
CA LYS A 28 -11.88 -12.35 7.81
C LYS A 28 -11.50 -11.74 6.46
N ILE A 29 -10.36 -12.14 5.92
CA ILE A 29 -9.90 -11.72 4.60
C ILE A 29 -10.02 -12.87 3.60
N ASP A 30 -10.71 -12.61 2.49
CA ASP A 30 -10.88 -13.60 1.43
C ASP A 30 -9.69 -13.64 0.48
N GLN A 31 -9.14 -12.49 0.12
CA GLN A 31 -8.05 -12.41 -0.87
C GLN A 31 -6.89 -11.56 -0.36
N THR A 32 -5.67 -11.93 -0.78
CA THR A 32 -4.48 -11.11 -0.55
C THR A 32 -3.72 -10.82 -1.84
N LEU A 33 -3.09 -9.64 -1.87
CA LEU A 33 -2.27 -9.16 -2.96
C LEU A 33 -0.90 -8.74 -2.42
N THR A 34 0.17 -9.20 -3.07
CA THR A 34 1.53 -8.69 -2.84
C THR A 34 2.17 -8.27 -4.15
N GLN A 35 3.06 -7.30 -4.09
CA GLN A 35 3.90 -6.89 -5.22
C GLN A 35 5.38 -7.01 -4.84
N ASP A 36 6.28 -7.06 -5.81
CA ASP A 36 7.69 -7.44 -5.60
C ASP A 36 8.51 -6.47 -4.73
N ALA A 37 8.09 -5.21 -4.60
CA ALA A 37 8.79 -4.28 -3.71
C ALA A 37 8.58 -4.57 -2.21
N THR A 38 7.49 -5.24 -1.84
CA THR A 38 7.10 -5.57 -0.45
C THR A 38 6.92 -7.06 -0.21
N GLY A 39 6.71 -7.85 -1.27
CA GLY A 39 6.35 -9.27 -1.20
C GLY A 39 7.42 -10.14 -0.57
N THR A 40 8.70 -9.95 -0.89
CA THR A 40 9.79 -10.74 -0.31
C THR A 40 9.71 -10.76 1.22
N MET A 41 9.52 -9.60 1.85
CA MET A 41 9.41 -9.51 3.31
C MET A 41 8.11 -10.16 3.82
N ALA A 42 6.97 -9.95 3.14
CA ALA A 42 5.71 -10.58 3.52
C ALA A 42 5.80 -12.11 3.48
N TYR A 43 6.49 -12.69 2.49
CA TYR A 43 6.67 -14.13 2.40
C TYR A 43 7.68 -14.67 3.42
N LEU A 44 8.74 -13.94 3.75
CA LEU A 44 9.62 -14.30 4.86
C LEU A 44 8.87 -14.34 6.20
N GLN A 45 7.93 -13.41 6.40
CA GLN A 45 7.06 -13.39 7.58
C GLN A 45 6.07 -14.58 7.57
N PHE A 46 5.49 -14.89 6.40
CA PHE A 46 4.62 -16.06 6.25
C PHE A 46 5.37 -17.37 6.55
N GLU A 47 6.56 -17.57 5.99
CA GLU A 47 7.42 -18.74 6.28
C GLU A 47 7.77 -18.82 7.77
N ALA A 48 8.03 -17.69 8.42
CA ALA A 48 8.37 -17.64 9.85
C ALA A 48 7.23 -18.11 10.76
N MET A 49 5.96 -18.03 10.31
CA MET A 49 4.83 -18.63 11.02
C MET A 49 4.84 -20.16 10.97
N GLY A 50 5.57 -20.78 10.03
CA GLY A 50 5.61 -22.22 9.85
C GLY A 50 4.24 -22.81 9.46
N ILE A 51 3.48 -22.09 8.65
CA ILE A 51 2.21 -22.51 8.06
C ILE A 51 2.50 -23.02 6.64
N ASP A 52 2.05 -24.22 6.34
CA ASP A 52 2.41 -24.88 5.08
C ASP A 52 1.78 -24.21 3.86
N ARG A 53 0.51 -23.81 3.94
CA ARG A 53 -0.22 -23.20 2.84
C ARG A 53 -1.10 -22.06 3.31
N VAL A 54 -1.35 -21.09 2.42
CA VAL A 54 -2.29 -19.99 2.67
C VAL A 54 -3.70 -20.54 2.95
N LYS A 55 -4.44 -19.82 3.80
CA LYS A 55 -5.80 -20.16 4.23
C LYS A 55 -6.87 -19.22 3.65
N THR A 56 -6.46 -18.21 2.90
CA THR A 56 -7.35 -17.32 2.14
C THR A 56 -7.97 -18.06 0.96
N GLU A 57 -9.12 -17.59 0.47
CA GLU A 57 -9.72 -18.12 -0.77
C GLU A 57 -8.76 -17.97 -1.96
N LEU A 58 -8.04 -16.84 -2.01
CA LEU A 58 -7.08 -16.53 -3.05
C LEU A 58 -5.96 -15.63 -2.51
N SER A 59 -4.73 -16.00 -2.80
CA SER A 59 -3.57 -15.10 -2.65
C SER A 59 -2.84 -15.00 -3.98
N VAL A 60 -2.45 -13.77 -4.36
CA VAL A 60 -1.75 -13.52 -5.63
C VAL A 60 -0.52 -12.66 -5.40
N ALA A 61 0.59 -13.09 -5.95
CA ALA A 61 1.85 -12.33 -6.00
C ALA A 61 2.09 -11.77 -7.39
N TYR A 62 2.57 -10.54 -7.46
CA TYR A 62 2.83 -9.83 -8.71
C TYR A 62 4.28 -9.36 -8.78
N ILE A 63 4.83 -9.37 -10.00
CA ILE A 63 6.09 -8.70 -10.31
C ILE A 63 5.76 -7.53 -11.25
N ASP A 64 5.70 -6.33 -10.68
CA ASP A 64 5.30 -5.14 -11.42
C ASP A 64 6.00 -3.84 -10.99
N HIS A 65 6.65 -3.81 -9.83
CA HIS A 65 7.31 -2.61 -9.31
C HIS A 65 8.78 -2.51 -9.75
N ASN A 66 9.52 -3.60 -9.75
CA ASN A 66 10.93 -3.67 -10.14
C ASN A 66 11.16 -4.51 -11.40
N THR A 67 10.22 -4.51 -12.35
CA THR A 67 10.42 -5.10 -13.67
C THR A 67 11.61 -4.49 -14.38
N LEU A 68 11.75 -3.16 -14.33
CA LEU A 68 13.00 -2.48 -14.66
C LEU A 68 13.94 -2.56 -13.44
N GLN A 69 14.81 -3.54 -13.45
CA GLN A 69 15.69 -3.88 -12.33
C GLN A 69 16.82 -2.86 -12.16
N ALA A 70 17.08 -2.46 -10.93
CA ALA A 70 18.23 -1.62 -10.59
C ALA A 70 19.51 -2.45 -10.33
N GLY A 71 19.35 -3.74 -9.96
CA GLY A 71 20.44 -4.66 -9.68
C GLY A 71 19.97 -6.12 -9.64
N PHE A 72 20.91 -7.05 -9.44
CA PHE A 72 20.63 -8.48 -9.38
C PHE A 72 19.74 -8.87 -8.19
N GLU A 73 19.71 -8.05 -7.15
CA GLU A 73 18.88 -8.27 -5.96
C GLU A 73 17.38 -8.32 -6.32
N ASN A 74 16.96 -7.53 -7.32
CA ASN A 74 15.58 -7.59 -7.81
C ASN A 74 15.30 -8.92 -8.50
N ALA A 75 16.25 -9.45 -9.29
CA ALA A 75 16.10 -10.75 -9.93
C ALA A 75 16.03 -11.90 -8.89
N ASP A 76 16.83 -11.80 -7.82
CA ASP A 76 16.78 -12.74 -6.70
C ASP A 76 15.43 -12.68 -5.96
N ASP A 77 14.90 -11.47 -5.70
CA ASP A 77 13.56 -11.28 -5.14
C ASP A 77 12.48 -11.93 -6.02
N HIS A 78 12.52 -11.70 -7.35
CA HIS A 78 11.58 -12.30 -8.29
C HIS A 78 11.63 -13.83 -8.26
N ARG A 79 12.84 -14.41 -8.22
CA ARG A 79 13.01 -15.86 -8.17
C ARG A 79 12.54 -16.44 -6.84
N TYR A 80 12.84 -15.79 -5.73
CA TYR A 80 12.34 -16.19 -4.42
C TYR A 80 10.81 -16.17 -4.40
N ILE A 81 10.18 -15.05 -4.81
CA ILE A 81 8.73 -14.90 -4.84
C ILE A 81 8.09 -16.02 -5.70
N GLN A 82 8.62 -16.28 -6.90
CA GLN A 82 8.12 -17.34 -7.77
C GLN A 82 8.13 -18.72 -7.09
N THR A 83 9.23 -19.06 -6.42
CA THR A 83 9.38 -20.39 -5.83
C THR A 83 8.61 -20.56 -4.51
N VAL A 84 8.58 -19.51 -3.66
CA VAL A 84 7.82 -19.54 -2.40
C VAL A 84 6.32 -19.58 -2.65
N THR A 85 5.81 -18.82 -3.63
CA THR A 85 4.39 -18.81 -3.99
C THR A 85 3.94 -20.16 -4.55
N LYS A 86 4.77 -20.76 -5.42
CA LYS A 86 4.54 -22.11 -5.96
C LYS A 86 4.39 -23.15 -4.86
N LYS A 87 5.21 -23.06 -3.80
CA LYS A 87 5.16 -23.97 -2.64
C LYS A 87 3.90 -23.77 -1.81
N HIS A 88 3.58 -22.53 -1.45
CA HIS A 88 2.63 -22.22 -0.39
C HIS A 88 1.18 -21.97 -0.85
N GLY A 89 0.83 -22.30 -2.10
CA GLY A 89 -0.56 -22.24 -2.57
C GLY A 89 -0.98 -20.87 -3.10
N ILE A 90 -0.03 -20.05 -3.55
CA ILE A 90 -0.23 -18.66 -4.00
C ILE A 90 -0.09 -18.61 -5.51
N ARG A 91 -0.97 -17.92 -6.21
CA ARG A 91 -0.82 -17.65 -7.65
C ARG A 91 0.27 -16.63 -7.88
N PHE A 92 1.04 -16.81 -8.95
CA PHE A 92 2.15 -15.93 -9.28
C PHE A 92 1.95 -15.29 -10.65
N SER A 93 1.80 -13.97 -10.68
CA SER A 93 1.73 -13.17 -11.90
C SER A 93 3.16 -12.74 -12.28
N ARG A 94 3.65 -13.29 -13.39
CA ARG A 94 5.03 -13.11 -13.88
C ARG A 94 5.29 -11.66 -14.32
N PRO A 95 6.57 -11.21 -14.34
CA PRO A 95 6.93 -9.94 -14.96
C PRO A 95 6.41 -9.87 -16.40
N GLY A 96 5.89 -8.71 -16.79
CA GLY A 96 5.27 -8.48 -18.10
C GLY A 96 3.78 -8.84 -18.18
N ASN A 97 3.18 -9.48 -17.15
CA ASN A 97 1.74 -9.73 -17.14
C ASN A 97 0.93 -8.45 -16.88
N GLY A 98 1.45 -7.56 -16.04
CA GLY A 98 0.82 -6.27 -15.81
C GLY A 98 0.94 -5.76 -14.38
N ILE A 99 0.43 -4.56 -14.18
CA ILE A 99 0.36 -3.87 -12.90
C ILE A 99 -0.61 -4.61 -11.98
N CYS A 100 -0.22 -4.89 -10.75
CA CYS A 100 -0.96 -5.74 -9.81
C CYS A 100 -2.44 -5.36 -9.70
N HIS A 101 -2.76 -4.07 -9.57
CA HIS A 101 -4.15 -3.62 -9.42
C HIS A 101 -4.98 -3.77 -10.69
N GLN A 102 -4.37 -3.58 -11.87
CA GLN A 102 -5.04 -3.77 -13.16
C GLN A 102 -5.34 -5.25 -13.40
N VAL A 103 -4.31 -6.11 -13.25
CA VAL A 103 -4.48 -7.56 -13.43
C VAL A 103 -5.43 -8.14 -12.37
N HIS A 104 -5.37 -7.64 -11.13
CA HIS A 104 -6.28 -8.11 -10.07
C HIS A 104 -7.73 -7.75 -10.38
N LEU A 105 -7.98 -6.53 -10.89
CA LEU A 105 -9.31 -6.08 -11.32
C LEU A 105 -9.84 -6.94 -12.47
N GLU A 106 -9.01 -7.19 -13.50
CA GLU A 106 -9.36 -7.99 -14.67
C GLU A 106 -9.64 -9.45 -14.32
N ARG A 107 -8.83 -10.07 -13.45
CA ARG A 107 -8.81 -11.53 -13.29
C ARG A 107 -9.31 -12.08 -11.95
N PHE A 108 -9.33 -11.30 -10.86
CA PHE A 108 -9.51 -11.85 -9.52
C PHE A 108 -10.48 -11.11 -8.61
N SER A 109 -10.64 -9.80 -8.79
CA SER A 109 -11.54 -9.01 -7.94
C SER A 109 -12.98 -9.47 -8.08
N LYS A 110 -13.72 -9.58 -6.95
CA LYS A 110 -15.12 -10.00 -6.90
C LYS A 110 -15.94 -9.08 -6.01
N PRO A 111 -17.15 -8.68 -6.44
CA PRO A 111 -18.06 -7.91 -5.59
C PRO A 111 -18.34 -8.62 -4.25
N GLY A 112 -18.44 -7.86 -3.18
CA GLY A 112 -18.78 -8.36 -1.85
C GLY A 112 -17.66 -9.08 -1.09
N LYS A 113 -16.48 -9.26 -1.69
CA LYS A 113 -15.32 -9.89 -1.06
C LYS A 113 -14.39 -8.88 -0.40
N THR A 114 -13.56 -9.35 0.53
CA THR A 114 -12.49 -8.57 1.18
C THR A 114 -11.14 -8.86 0.54
N LEU A 115 -10.34 -7.81 0.36
CA LEU A 115 -8.96 -7.89 -0.14
C LEU A 115 -8.05 -7.02 0.72
N ILE A 116 -6.92 -7.55 1.16
CA ILE A 116 -5.82 -6.71 1.64
C ILE A 116 -4.58 -6.90 0.77
N GLY A 117 -3.88 -5.79 0.53
CA GLY A 117 -2.67 -5.79 -0.29
C GLY A 117 -1.53 -5.06 0.37
N SER A 118 -0.31 -5.57 0.18
CA SER A 118 0.92 -4.87 0.60
C SER A 118 1.25 -3.67 -0.29
N ASP A 119 0.22 -3.09 -0.88
CA ASP A 119 0.28 -1.87 -1.69
C ASP A 119 -0.85 -0.90 -1.31
N SER A 120 -0.52 0.39 -1.27
CA SER A 120 -1.46 1.46 -0.86
C SER A 120 -2.63 1.68 -1.82
N HIS A 121 -2.53 1.22 -3.08
CA HIS A 121 -3.59 1.37 -4.08
C HIS A 121 -4.48 0.13 -4.25
N THR A 122 -4.43 -0.79 -3.30
CA THR A 122 -5.37 -1.94 -3.20
C THR A 122 -6.87 -1.51 -3.24
N PRO A 123 -7.26 -0.30 -2.78
CA PRO A 123 -8.62 0.22 -2.95
C PRO A 123 -9.11 0.29 -4.41
N THR A 124 -8.24 0.17 -5.43
CA THR A 124 -8.63 0.04 -6.85
C THR A 124 -9.72 -1.03 -7.06
N ALA A 125 -9.68 -2.13 -6.30
CA ALA A 125 -10.68 -3.20 -6.34
C ALA A 125 -12.10 -2.73 -5.92
N GLY A 126 -12.20 -1.59 -5.25
CA GLY A 126 -13.49 -0.97 -4.89
C GLY A 126 -14.30 -0.52 -6.10
N GLY A 127 -13.67 -0.32 -7.27
CA GLY A 127 -14.35 0.00 -8.52
C GLY A 127 -15.30 -1.09 -9.02
N ILE A 128 -15.13 -2.33 -8.57
CA ILE A 128 -16.00 -3.47 -8.86
C ILE A 128 -16.90 -3.88 -7.67
N GLY A 129 -16.86 -3.15 -6.56
CA GLY A 129 -17.63 -3.48 -5.36
C GLY A 129 -16.93 -4.47 -4.41
N MET A 130 -15.60 -4.55 -4.44
CA MET A 130 -14.77 -5.32 -3.52
C MET A 130 -14.20 -4.42 -2.42
N LEU A 131 -14.20 -4.87 -1.15
CA LEU A 131 -13.62 -4.11 -0.04
C LEU A 131 -12.10 -4.31 -0.02
N GLY A 132 -11.39 -3.53 -0.85
CA GLY A 132 -9.94 -3.58 -0.99
C GLY A 132 -9.25 -2.57 -0.08
N MET A 133 -8.28 -3.00 0.72
CA MET A 133 -7.54 -2.14 1.67
C MET A 133 -6.03 -2.34 1.54
N GLY A 134 -5.28 -1.23 1.56
CA GLY A 134 -3.83 -1.29 1.68
C GLY A 134 -3.42 -1.63 3.11
N ALA A 135 -2.48 -2.56 3.27
CA ALA A 135 -2.01 -3.04 4.57
C ALA A 135 -0.48 -3.19 4.61
N GLY A 136 0.10 -3.38 5.77
CA GLY A 136 1.51 -3.73 5.92
C GLY A 136 1.79 -5.17 5.48
N GLY A 137 3.04 -5.47 5.10
CA GLY A 137 3.45 -6.82 4.71
C GLY A 137 3.15 -7.87 5.79
N LEU A 138 3.32 -7.51 7.05
CA LEU A 138 3.00 -8.37 8.19
C LEU A 138 1.50 -8.69 8.27
N ASP A 139 0.62 -7.71 8.10
CA ASP A 139 -0.83 -7.94 8.13
C ASP A 139 -1.27 -8.85 6.99
N VAL A 140 -0.67 -8.66 5.79
CA VAL A 140 -0.91 -9.54 4.64
C VAL A 140 -0.43 -10.97 4.93
N ALA A 141 0.74 -11.15 5.52
CA ALA A 141 1.26 -12.46 5.92
C ALA A 141 0.35 -13.14 6.96
N VAL A 142 -0.10 -12.39 7.95
CA VAL A 142 -1.05 -12.86 8.98
C VAL A 142 -2.37 -13.33 8.36
N ALA A 143 -2.94 -12.54 7.45
CA ALA A 143 -4.17 -12.91 6.75
C ALA A 143 -3.99 -14.14 5.85
N MET A 144 -2.86 -14.25 5.13
CA MET A 144 -2.50 -15.46 4.39
C MET A 144 -2.47 -16.70 5.30
N GLY A 145 -2.00 -16.54 6.53
CA GLY A 145 -2.01 -17.60 7.56
C GLY A 145 -3.39 -17.91 8.15
N GLY A 146 -4.43 -17.18 7.76
CA GLY A 146 -5.80 -17.32 8.28
C GLY A 146 -6.04 -16.52 9.57
N GLY A 147 -5.13 -15.61 9.94
CA GLY A 147 -5.30 -14.71 11.06
C GLY A 147 -6.31 -13.59 10.75
N THR A 148 -6.94 -13.08 11.79
CA THR A 148 -7.91 -11.99 11.71
C THR A 148 -7.20 -10.66 11.41
N TYR A 149 -7.73 -9.90 10.47
CA TYR A 149 -7.26 -8.54 10.17
C TYR A 149 -8.03 -7.53 11.01
N TYR A 150 -7.32 -6.72 11.79
CA TYR A 150 -7.91 -5.76 12.73
C TYR A 150 -7.85 -4.34 12.19
N ILE A 151 -8.99 -3.67 12.21
CA ILE A 151 -9.11 -2.24 11.88
C ILE A 151 -9.97 -1.52 12.94
N THR A 152 -9.80 -0.21 13.03
CA THR A 152 -10.78 0.62 13.73
C THR A 152 -11.99 0.81 12.82
N MET A 153 -13.20 0.50 13.29
CA MET A 153 -14.44 0.66 12.49
C MET A 153 -14.54 2.08 11.95
N PRO A 154 -14.49 2.26 10.62
CA PRO A 154 -14.41 3.57 9.99
C PRO A 154 -15.78 4.27 9.97
N LYS A 155 -15.76 5.59 9.78
CA LYS A 155 -16.92 6.37 9.36
C LYS A 155 -17.32 6.03 7.93
N MET A 156 -18.57 6.27 7.55
CA MET A 156 -19.07 6.11 6.19
C MET A 156 -19.35 7.49 5.59
N ILE A 157 -18.61 7.84 4.52
CA ILE A 157 -18.80 9.09 3.79
C ILE A 157 -19.34 8.75 2.40
N LYS A 158 -20.46 9.37 2.02
CA LYS A 158 -21.04 9.20 0.69
C LYS A 158 -20.66 10.33 -0.24
N ILE A 159 -20.24 9.97 -1.44
CA ILE A 159 -20.12 10.87 -2.59
C ILE A 159 -21.25 10.55 -3.56
N ASN A 160 -22.25 11.43 -3.61
CA ASN A 160 -23.39 11.31 -4.50
C ASN A 160 -23.03 11.89 -5.87
N LEU A 161 -22.93 11.04 -6.89
CA LEU A 161 -22.63 11.42 -8.27
C LEU A 161 -23.95 11.64 -9.03
N VAL A 162 -24.11 12.79 -9.64
CA VAL A 162 -25.28 13.14 -10.47
C VAL A 162 -24.83 13.57 -11.86
N GLY A 163 -25.71 13.43 -12.84
CA GLY A 163 -25.42 13.80 -14.23
C GLY A 163 -24.48 12.82 -14.93
N LYS A 164 -23.79 13.31 -15.97
CA LYS A 164 -22.90 12.54 -16.86
C LYS A 164 -21.70 13.40 -17.25
N LEU A 165 -20.53 12.77 -17.39
CA LEU A 165 -19.29 13.44 -17.84
C LEU A 165 -19.48 14.05 -19.23
N SER A 166 -18.94 15.26 -19.43
CA SER A 166 -18.84 15.94 -20.70
C SER A 166 -17.64 15.42 -21.51
N ASP A 167 -17.59 15.79 -22.80
CA ASP A 167 -16.45 15.47 -23.66
C ASP A 167 -15.14 15.97 -23.04
N TYR A 168 -14.07 15.16 -23.14
CA TYR A 168 -12.74 15.42 -22.57
C TYR A 168 -12.65 15.55 -21.05
N VAL A 169 -13.72 15.25 -20.33
CA VAL A 169 -13.70 15.14 -18.86
C VAL A 169 -13.72 13.67 -18.46
N GLY A 170 -12.72 13.24 -17.72
CA GLY A 170 -12.52 11.84 -17.36
C GLY A 170 -12.74 11.53 -15.89
N ALA A 171 -12.65 10.26 -15.53
CA ALA A 171 -12.76 9.80 -14.15
C ALA A 171 -11.67 10.40 -13.23
N LYS A 172 -10.52 10.77 -13.79
CA LYS A 172 -9.46 11.50 -13.08
C LYS A 172 -9.97 12.84 -12.57
N ASP A 173 -10.72 13.56 -13.37
CA ASP A 173 -11.26 14.86 -12.98
C ASP A 173 -12.29 14.73 -11.85
N VAL A 174 -13.03 13.61 -11.82
CA VAL A 174 -13.96 13.30 -10.70
C VAL A 174 -13.20 13.18 -9.38
N ILE A 175 -12.17 12.36 -9.34
CA ILE A 175 -11.42 12.15 -8.09
C ILE A 175 -10.57 13.37 -7.71
N LEU A 176 -10.08 14.15 -8.65
CA LEU A 176 -9.43 15.42 -8.37
C LEU A 176 -10.41 16.41 -7.74
N GLU A 177 -11.67 16.47 -8.21
CA GLU A 177 -12.70 17.28 -7.56
C GLU A 177 -13.00 16.81 -6.13
N VAL A 178 -13.08 15.50 -5.90
CA VAL A 178 -13.27 14.95 -4.54
C VAL A 178 -12.08 15.30 -3.64
N LEU A 179 -10.84 15.23 -4.16
CA LEU A 179 -9.63 15.67 -3.45
C LEU A 179 -9.66 17.19 -3.14
N ARG A 180 -10.18 18.01 -4.06
CA ARG A 180 -10.37 19.44 -3.84
C ARG A 180 -11.36 19.73 -2.71
N ILE A 181 -12.43 18.92 -2.61
CA ILE A 181 -13.49 19.07 -1.58
C ILE A 181 -13.00 18.56 -0.21
N LEU A 182 -12.41 17.38 -0.15
CA LEU A 182 -12.08 16.69 1.09
C LEU A 182 -10.63 16.87 1.56
N SER A 183 -9.72 17.26 0.68
CA SER A 183 -8.25 17.25 0.86
C SER A 183 -7.67 15.85 1.09
N VAL A 184 -6.34 15.77 1.20
CA VAL A 184 -5.60 14.53 1.50
C VAL A 184 -5.82 13.98 2.92
N LYS A 185 -6.61 14.65 3.75
CA LYS A 185 -6.91 14.26 5.14
C LYS A 185 -8.40 13.98 5.39
N GLY A 186 -9.28 14.34 4.47
CA GLY A 186 -10.73 14.27 4.68
C GLY A 186 -11.28 12.85 4.77
N GLY A 187 -10.56 11.87 4.23
CA GLY A 187 -10.93 10.45 4.31
C GLY A 187 -10.32 9.68 5.48
N VAL A 188 -9.49 10.31 6.32
CA VAL A 188 -8.81 9.61 7.42
C VAL A 188 -9.81 9.02 8.40
N GLY A 189 -9.72 7.69 8.62
CA GLY A 189 -10.63 6.94 9.48
C GLY A 189 -12.04 6.78 8.88
N ALA A 190 -12.17 6.91 7.55
CA ALA A 190 -13.43 6.73 6.84
C ALA A 190 -13.29 5.76 5.66
N ILE A 191 -14.42 5.24 5.21
CA ILE A 191 -14.63 4.60 3.90
C ILE A 191 -15.44 5.56 3.05
N ILE A 192 -15.00 5.75 1.80
CA ILE A 192 -15.70 6.57 0.82
C ILE A 192 -16.58 5.67 -0.03
N GLU A 193 -17.89 5.87 0.02
CA GLU A 193 -18.85 5.12 -0.79
C GLU A 193 -19.45 6.02 -1.87
N TYR A 194 -19.34 5.59 -3.11
CA TYR A 194 -19.91 6.31 -4.25
C TYR A 194 -21.32 5.82 -4.56
N GLY A 195 -22.23 6.75 -4.78
CA GLY A 195 -23.63 6.47 -5.07
C GLY A 195 -24.24 7.52 -6.00
N GLY A 196 -25.56 7.45 -6.20
CA GLY A 196 -26.30 8.34 -7.07
C GLY A 196 -26.44 7.83 -8.51
N GLU A 197 -27.26 8.51 -9.31
CA GLU A 197 -27.56 8.08 -10.69
C GLU A 197 -26.37 8.17 -11.64
N GLY A 198 -25.44 9.10 -11.39
CA GLY A 198 -24.23 9.29 -12.19
C GLY A 198 -23.30 8.07 -12.17
N VAL A 199 -23.36 7.22 -11.13
CA VAL A 199 -22.57 5.99 -11.04
C VAL A 199 -22.80 5.08 -12.25
N LYS A 200 -24.04 4.97 -12.73
CA LYS A 200 -24.42 4.13 -13.86
C LYS A 200 -23.81 4.59 -15.20
N THR A 201 -23.31 5.81 -15.26
CA THR A 201 -22.67 6.38 -16.46
C THR A 201 -21.17 6.13 -16.51
N LEU A 202 -20.57 5.60 -15.42
CA LEU A 202 -19.15 5.32 -15.28
C LEU A 202 -18.86 3.83 -15.48
N SER A 203 -17.96 3.50 -16.39
CA SER A 203 -17.46 2.14 -16.58
C SER A 203 -16.65 1.66 -15.35
N VAL A 204 -16.46 0.33 -15.20
CA VAL A 204 -15.65 -0.22 -14.11
C VAL A 204 -14.22 0.34 -14.10
N PRO A 205 -13.49 0.45 -15.23
CA PRO A 205 -12.17 1.10 -15.23
C PRO A 205 -12.21 2.55 -14.73
N GLN A 206 -13.24 3.32 -15.07
CA GLN A 206 -13.42 4.69 -14.55
C GLN A 206 -13.68 4.71 -13.04
N ARG A 207 -14.51 3.79 -12.54
CA ARG A 207 -14.73 3.62 -11.09
C ARG A 207 -13.43 3.22 -10.39
N ALA A 208 -12.64 2.34 -11.00
CA ALA A 208 -11.34 1.90 -10.49
C ALA A 208 -10.32 3.05 -10.42
N THR A 209 -10.28 3.96 -11.41
CA THR A 209 -9.48 5.19 -11.34
C THR A 209 -9.84 6.03 -10.12
N ILE A 210 -11.14 6.20 -9.84
CA ILE A 210 -11.64 6.98 -8.71
C ILE A 210 -11.27 6.33 -7.38
N THR A 211 -11.49 5.01 -7.22
CA THR A 211 -11.15 4.29 -5.98
C THR A 211 -9.64 4.15 -5.78
N ASN A 212 -8.86 4.03 -6.85
CA ASN A 212 -7.40 4.05 -6.81
C ASN A 212 -6.89 5.31 -6.11
N MET A 213 -7.29 6.49 -6.59
CA MET A 213 -6.88 7.75 -5.98
C MET A 213 -7.65 8.09 -4.69
N GLY A 214 -8.66 7.32 -4.31
CA GLY A 214 -9.27 7.36 -2.99
C GLY A 214 -8.27 7.11 -1.86
N ALA A 215 -7.18 6.37 -2.13
CA ALA A 215 -6.06 6.23 -1.20
C ALA A 215 -5.41 7.57 -0.85
N GLU A 216 -5.39 8.53 -1.75
CA GLU A 216 -4.80 9.86 -1.54
C GLU A 216 -5.66 10.78 -0.67
N LEU A 217 -6.93 10.44 -0.41
CA LEU A 217 -7.78 11.08 0.60
C LEU A 217 -7.39 10.69 2.04
N GLY A 218 -6.47 9.73 2.22
CA GLY A 218 -6.19 9.09 3.51
C GLY A 218 -7.28 8.12 3.97
N ALA A 219 -8.21 7.76 3.09
CA ALA A 219 -9.31 6.85 3.39
C ALA A 219 -8.82 5.42 3.66
N THR A 220 -9.56 4.69 4.49
CA THR A 220 -9.35 3.26 4.71
C THR A 220 -9.53 2.49 3.40
N THR A 221 -10.56 2.83 2.66
CA THR A 221 -10.83 2.37 1.28
C THR A 221 -11.91 3.24 0.62
N SER A 222 -12.15 2.97 -0.67
CA SER A 222 -13.25 3.55 -1.44
C SER A 222 -13.98 2.45 -2.19
N ILE A 223 -15.30 2.58 -2.37
CA ILE A 223 -16.11 1.51 -2.96
C ILE A 223 -17.28 2.05 -3.80
N PHE A 224 -17.55 1.38 -4.90
CA PHE A 224 -18.73 1.54 -5.75
C PHE A 224 -19.71 0.38 -5.57
N PRO A 225 -21.00 0.57 -5.91
CA PRO A 225 -21.94 -0.55 -6.03
C PRO A 225 -21.52 -1.50 -7.15
N ALA A 226 -21.92 -2.76 -7.03
CA ALA A 226 -21.88 -3.72 -8.12
C ALA A 226 -23.27 -3.78 -8.78
N ASP A 227 -23.36 -3.24 -9.97
CA ASP A 227 -24.57 -3.10 -10.78
C ASP A 227 -24.42 -3.76 -12.16
N GLU A 228 -25.36 -3.50 -13.07
CA GLU A 228 -25.31 -4.04 -14.45
C GLU A 228 -24.04 -3.60 -15.23
N VAL A 229 -23.44 -2.46 -14.90
CA VAL A 229 -22.15 -2.05 -15.48
C VAL A 229 -21.03 -2.98 -14.99
N THR A 230 -21.06 -3.35 -13.72
CA THR A 230 -20.12 -4.35 -13.16
C THR A 230 -20.33 -5.72 -13.80
N ARG A 231 -21.58 -6.14 -13.99
CA ARG A 231 -21.90 -7.42 -14.64
C ARG A 231 -21.40 -7.45 -16.09
N ALA A 232 -21.64 -6.38 -16.85
CA ALA A 232 -21.14 -6.27 -18.23
C ALA A 232 -19.62 -6.33 -18.32
N PHE A 233 -18.90 -5.68 -17.40
CA PHE A 233 -17.45 -5.76 -17.33
C PHE A 233 -16.96 -7.18 -17.03
N LEU A 234 -17.53 -7.84 -16.01
CA LEU A 234 -17.18 -9.22 -15.67
C LEU A 234 -17.47 -10.19 -16.81
N LYS A 235 -18.57 -9.97 -17.55
CA LYS A 235 -18.90 -10.74 -18.73
C LYS A 235 -17.84 -10.55 -19.83
N ALA A 236 -17.43 -9.33 -20.10
CA ALA A 236 -16.36 -9.04 -21.07
C ALA A 236 -15.03 -9.71 -20.70
N GLU A 237 -14.74 -9.82 -19.38
CA GLU A 237 -13.58 -10.52 -18.82
C GLU A 237 -13.78 -12.05 -18.71
N GLY A 238 -14.89 -12.61 -19.21
CA GLY A 238 -15.20 -14.04 -19.12
C GLY A 238 -15.44 -14.55 -17.70
N ARG A 239 -15.97 -13.70 -16.83
CA ARG A 239 -16.16 -13.93 -15.40
C ARG A 239 -17.55 -13.51 -14.90
N GLU A 240 -18.56 -13.63 -15.75
CA GLU A 240 -19.93 -13.22 -15.38
C GLU A 240 -20.45 -13.98 -14.14
N GLU A 241 -19.98 -15.20 -13.91
CA GLU A 241 -20.30 -16.01 -12.74
C GLU A 241 -19.81 -15.42 -11.40
N ASP A 242 -18.83 -14.53 -11.42
CA ASP A 242 -18.35 -13.82 -10.23
C ASP A 242 -19.24 -12.62 -9.84
N TYR A 243 -20.22 -12.27 -10.67
CA TYR A 243 -21.11 -11.16 -10.40
C TYR A 243 -22.07 -11.44 -9.25
N VAL A 244 -22.12 -10.50 -8.31
CA VAL A 244 -23.11 -10.41 -7.25
C VAL A 244 -23.59 -8.97 -7.21
N GLU A 245 -24.90 -8.76 -7.29
CA GLU A 245 -25.47 -7.42 -7.13
C GLU A 245 -25.25 -6.90 -5.70
N LEU A 246 -24.74 -5.69 -5.58
CA LEU A 246 -24.40 -5.09 -4.29
C LEU A 246 -24.67 -3.59 -4.31
N SER A 247 -25.58 -3.16 -3.45
CA SER A 247 -25.97 -1.76 -3.27
C SER A 247 -26.22 -1.45 -1.80
N SER A 248 -26.19 -0.17 -1.41
CA SER A 248 -26.61 0.26 -0.08
C SER A 248 -28.13 0.13 0.06
N ASP A 249 -28.58 -0.08 1.30
CA ASP A 249 -30.02 -0.04 1.60
C ASP A 249 -30.57 1.37 1.39
N ALA A 250 -31.86 1.47 1.07
CA ALA A 250 -32.50 2.77 0.81
C ALA A 250 -32.50 3.71 2.03
N ASP A 251 -32.47 3.13 3.23
CA ASP A 251 -32.43 3.84 4.53
C ASP A 251 -31.01 3.78 5.18
N ALA A 252 -29.98 3.50 4.40
CA ALA A 252 -28.59 3.54 4.88
C ALA A 252 -28.22 4.96 5.35
N VAL A 253 -27.49 5.03 6.47
CA VAL A 253 -27.07 6.29 7.07
C VAL A 253 -25.57 6.48 6.92
N TYR A 254 -25.17 7.69 6.55
CA TYR A 254 -23.79 8.10 6.37
C TYR A 254 -23.40 9.17 7.39
N ASP A 255 -22.13 9.20 7.79
CA ASP A 255 -21.58 10.21 8.70
C ASP A 255 -21.45 11.59 8.02
N ALA A 256 -21.25 11.59 6.70
CA ALA A 256 -21.24 12.78 5.86
C ALA A 256 -21.63 12.43 4.42
N GLU A 257 -22.22 13.39 3.71
CA GLU A 257 -22.59 13.26 2.29
C GLU A 257 -22.16 14.48 1.51
N TYR A 258 -21.62 14.26 0.32
CA TYR A 258 -21.22 15.29 -0.63
C TYR A 258 -21.79 14.97 -2.00
N THR A 259 -22.08 15.97 -2.81
CA THR A 259 -22.61 15.79 -4.17
C THR A 259 -21.62 16.36 -5.17
N VAL A 260 -21.30 15.55 -6.21
CA VAL A 260 -20.51 15.97 -7.37
C VAL A 260 -21.39 15.86 -8.61
N ASP A 261 -21.61 16.96 -9.29
CA ASP A 261 -22.34 17.03 -10.55
C ASP A 261 -21.36 16.82 -11.71
N LEU A 262 -21.37 15.61 -12.28
CA LEU A 262 -20.47 15.20 -13.36
C LEU A 262 -20.60 16.11 -14.60
N SER A 263 -21.79 16.69 -14.84
CA SER A 263 -22.04 17.54 -16.00
C SER A 263 -21.44 18.95 -15.88
N LYS A 264 -21.01 19.33 -14.66
CA LYS A 264 -20.39 20.63 -14.38
C LYS A 264 -18.88 20.54 -14.20
N LEU A 265 -18.33 19.33 -14.21
CA LEU A 265 -16.89 19.17 -14.13
C LEU A 265 -16.21 19.68 -15.42
N GLN A 266 -15.03 20.19 -15.21
CA GLN A 266 -14.11 20.60 -16.26
C GLN A 266 -12.77 19.86 -16.09
N PRO A 267 -11.88 19.83 -17.08
CA PRO A 267 -10.56 19.26 -16.92
C PRO A 267 -9.80 19.90 -15.77
N LEU A 268 -9.28 19.07 -14.84
CA LEU A 268 -8.59 19.46 -13.64
C LEU A 268 -7.14 18.98 -13.63
N ALA A 269 -6.31 19.65 -12.86
CA ALA A 269 -4.93 19.26 -12.63
C ALA A 269 -4.58 19.41 -11.15
N ALA A 270 -3.96 18.37 -10.55
CA ALA A 270 -3.30 18.51 -9.27
C ALA A 270 -1.91 19.10 -9.48
N CYS A 271 -1.70 20.29 -8.94
CA CYS A 271 -0.43 21.00 -9.01
C CYS A 271 0.61 20.42 -8.01
N PRO A 272 1.91 20.62 -8.26
CA PRO A 272 2.95 20.23 -7.30
C PRO A 272 2.72 20.90 -5.92
N HIS A 273 2.95 20.24 -4.77
CA HIS A 273 3.45 18.87 -4.58
C HIS A 273 2.45 18.08 -3.74
N SER A 274 1.15 18.21 -4.04
CA SER A 274 0.08 17.50 -3.33
C SER A 274 -1.08 17.19 -4.27
N PRO A 275 -1.69 15.99 -4.18
CA PRO A 275 -2.82 15.60 -5.03
C PRO A 275 -4.09 16.44 -4.84
N ASP A 276 -4.23 17.16 -3.71
CA ASP A 276 -5.35 18.05 -3.42
C ASP A 276 -5.11 19.51 -3.79
N ASN A 277 -3.93 19.85 -4.32
CA ASN A 277 -3.64 21.19 -4.85
C ASN A 277 -4.21 21.33 -6.27
N VAL A 278 -5.53 21.30 -6.37
CA VAL A 278 -6.28 21.17 -7.63
C VAL A 278 -6.62 22.53 -8.22
N LYS A 279 -6.37 22.68 -9.52
CA LYS A 279 -6.77 23.83 -10.35
C LYS A 279 -7.44 23.37 -11.64
N ALA A 280 -8.22 24.25 -12.27
CA ALA A 280 -8.69 24.02 -13.63
C ALA A 280 -7.52 24.04 -14.62
N VAL A 281 -7.55 23.14 -15.60
CA VAL A 281 -6.53 23.09 -16.67
C VAL A 281 -6.48 24.41 -17.44
N SER A 282 -7.61 25.07 -17.62
CA SER A 282 -7.70 26.40 -18.28
C SER A 282 -6.85 27.48 -17.58
N GLU A 283 -6.68 27.41 -16.25
CA GLU A 283 -5.82 28.33 -15.49
C GLU A 283 -4.32 28.11 -15.74
N LEU A 284 -3.93 26.92 -16.20
CA LEU A 284 -2.56 26.51 -16.47
C LEU A 284 -2.21 26.57 -17.97
N SER A 285 -3.18 26.86 -18.83
CA SER A 285 -3.03 26.84 -20.29
C SER A 285 -1.88 27.72 -20.75
N GLY A 286 -1.08 27.19 -21.71
CA GLY A 286 0.08 27.88 -22.27
C GLY A 286 1.39 27.66 -21.51
N MET A 287 1.38 27.05 -20.32
CA MET A 287 2.60 26.66 -19.60
C MET A 287 3.37 25.61 -20.39
N LYS A 288 4.64 25.85 -20.68
CA LYS A 288 5.51 24.89 -21.38
C LYS A 288 5.69 23.62 -20.57
N ILE A 289 5.65 22.47 -21.23
CA ILE A 289 5.86 21.17 -20.61
C ILE A 289 7.06 20.45 -21.26
N ASN A 290 7.70 19.55 -20.51
CA ASN A 290 8.88 18.81 -20.97
C ASN A 290 8.60 17.30 -21.13
N GLN A 291 7.67 16.78 -20.34
CA GLN A 291 7.42 15.36 -20.25
C GLN A 291 5.94 15.07 -20.04
N VAL A 292 5.48 13.98 -20.66
CA VAL A 292 4.15 13.41 -20.41
C VAL A 292 4.29 11.91 -20.15
N CYS A 293 3.64 11.42 -19.08
CA CYS A 293 3.61 10.00 -18.72
C CYS A 293 2.16 9.55 -18.58
N ILE A 294 1.74 8.62 -19.44
CA ILE A 294 0.37 8.06 -19.44
C ILE A 294 0.42 6.60 -19.03
N GLY A 295 -0.42 6.19 -18.09
CA GLY A 295 -0.48 4.82 -17.60
C GLY A 295 -0.52 4.72 -16.07
N SER A 296 0.28 3.82 -15.49
CA SER A 296 0.27 3.48 -14.06
C SER A 296 -1.01 2.72 -13.66
N CYS A 297 -1.12 2.30 -12.41
CA CYS A 297 -2.33 1.63 -11.91
C CYS A 297 -3.59 2.51 -11.97
N THR A 298 -3.45 3.82 -12.21
CA THR A 298 -4.55 4.78 -12.20
C THR A 298 -5.27 4.90 -13.54
N ASN A 299 -4.52 5.09 -14.63
CA ASN A 299 -5.08 5.32 -15.97
C ASN A 299 -4.32 4.51 -17.03
N SER A 300 -4.49 3.22 -17.01
CA SER A 300 -3.84 2.30 -17.93
C SER A 300 -4.76 1.21 -18.48
N SER A 301 -6.06 1.36 -18.27
CA SER A 301 -7.09 0.47 -18.81
C SER A 301 -7.15 0.52 -20.33
N LEU A 302 -7.79 -0.48 -20.95
CA LEU A 302 -8.00 -0.48 -22.39
C LEU A 302 -8.72 0.78 -22.86
N SER A 303 -9.74 1.24 -22.13
CA SER A 303 -10.49 2.47 -22.48
C SER A 303 -9.60 3.72 -22.41
N ASP A 304 -8.75 3.86 -21.38
CA ASP A 304 -7.81 4.98 -21.29
C ASP A 304 -6.84 4.98 -22.49
N MET A 305 -6.27 3.81 -22.80
CA MET A 305 -5.27 3.67 -23.85
C MET A 305 -5.88 3.91 -25.24
N LEU A 306 -7.09 3.42 -25.50
CA LEU A 306 -7.80 3.67 -26.77
C LEU A 306 -8.17 5.15 -26.93
N THR A 307 -8.58 5.82 -25.85
CA THR A 307 -8.86 7.26 -25.84
C THR A 307 -7.59 8.04 -26.19
N VAL A 308 -6.46 7.73 -25.57
CA VAL A 308 -5.17 8.36 -25.87
C VAL A 308 -4.76 8.10 -27.33
N ALA A 309 -4.89 6.87 -27.81
CA ALA A 309 -4.58 6.52 -29.19
C ALA A 309 -5.45 7.30 -30.20
N ALA A 310 -6.75 7.41 -29.91
CA ALA A 310 -7.66 8.16 -30.77
C ALA A 310 -7.33 9.67 -30.84
N ILE A 311 -6.92 10.27 -29.72
CA ILE A 311 -6.47 11.67 -29.66
C ILE A 311 -5.17 11.86 -30.44
N LEU A 312 -4.22 10.93 -30.31
CA LEU A 312 -2.88 11.02 -30.94
C LEU A 312 -2.86 10.60 -32.40
N LYS A 313 -3.88 9.89 -32.90
CA LYS A 313 -3.94 9.36 -34.25
C LYS A 313 -3.72 10.44 -35.33
N GLY A 314 -2.71 10.22 -36.17
CA GLY A 314 -2.33 11.16 -37.24
C GLY A 314 -1.71 12.46 -36.74
N LYS A 315 -1.37 12.55 -35.46
CA LYS A 315 -0.66 13.68 -34.85
C LYS A 315 0.79 13.29 -34.53
N THR A 316 1.59 14.29 -34.19
CA THR A 316 2.97 14.09 -33.74
C THR A 316 3.16 14.81 -32.42
N VAL A 317 3.79 14.14 -31.47
CA VAL A 317 4.19 14.73 -30.18
C VAL A 317 5.13 15.91 -30.43
N HIS A 318 4.92 17.00 -29.70
CA HIS A 318 5.73 18.21 -29.82
C HIS A 318 7.22 17.90 -29.58
N PRO A 319 8.16 18.43 -30.38
CA PRO A 319 9.58 18.07 -30.32
C PRO A 319 10.24 18.31 -28.95
N ASN A 320 9.72 19.23 -28.16
CA ASN A 320 10.22 19.53 -26.80
C ASN A 320 9.60 18.65 -25.71
N VAL A 321 8.72 17.71 -26.06
CA VAL A 321 8.03 16.84 -25.10
C VAL A 321 8.47 15.39 -25.28
N SER A 322 8.87 14.76 -24.21
CA SER A 322 9.08 13.31 -24.17
C SER A 322 7.80 12.64 -23.64
N LEU A 323 7.14 11.83 -24.47
CA LEU A 323 5.93 11.10 -24.12
C LEU A 323 6.26 9.62 -23.84
N SER A 324 5.79 9.09 -22.71
CA SER A 324 5.77 7.65 -22.43
C SER A 324 4.36 7.15 -22.17
N ILE A 325 4.11 5.91 -22.57
CA ILE A 325 2.85 5.19 -22.37
C ILE A 325 3.15 3.81 -21.78
N SER A 326 2.51 3.48 -20.65
CA SER A 326 2.58 2.17 -20.01
C SER A 326 1.19 1.55 -19.97
N PRO A 327 0.86 0.57 -20.83
CA PRO A 327 -0.40 -0.17 -20.74
C PRO A 327 -0.50 -0.92 -19.39
N GLY A 328 -1.71 -1.12 -18.88
CA GLY A 328 -1.92 -1.66 -17.55
C GLY A 328 -1.65 -3.16 -17.42
N SER A 329 -1.87 -3.90 -18.48
CA SER A 329 -1.69 -5.34 -18.49
C SER A 329 -1.29 -5.85 -19.87
N LYS A 330 -0.80 -7.08 -19.92
CA LYS A 330 -0.55 -7.80 -21.18
C LYS A 330 -1.82 -7.90 -22.03
N GLN A 331 -2.99 -8.09 -21.40
CA GLN A 331 -4.28 -8.11 -22.07
C GLN A 331 -4.52 -6.79 -22.82
N VAL A 332 -4.41 -5.66 -22.12
CA VAL A 332 -4.53 -4.33 -22.71
C VAL A 332 -3.52 -4.14 -23.84
N TYR A 333 -2.27 -4.51 -23.60
CA TYR A 333 -1.19 -4.34 -24.59
C TYR A 333 -1.44 -5.15 -25.87
N THR A 334 -1.88 -6.42 -25.71
CA THR A 334 -2.22 -7.30 -26.84
C THR A 334 -3.39 -6.73 -27.64
N MET A 335 -4.45 -6.27 -26.96
CA MET A 335 -5.63 -5.71 -27.64
C MET A 335 -5.32 -4.41 -28.39
N LEU A 336 -4.43 -3.56 -27.84
CA LEU A 336 -3.93 -2.37 -28.55
C LEU A 336 -3.13 -2.74 -29.81
N ALA A 337 -2.33 -3.80 -29.76
CA ALA A 337 -1.57 -4.28 -30.90
C ALA A 337 -2.48 -4.81 -32.00
N GLU A 338 -3.50 -5.59 -31.65
CA GLU A 338 -4.42 -6.22 -32.58
C GLU A 338 -5.37 -5.22 -33.28
N CYS A 339 -5.84 -4.18 -32.57
CA CYS A 339 -6.70 -3.16 -33.17
C CYS A 339 -5.93 -2.03 -33.89
N GLY A 340 -4.59 -2.07 -33.85
CA GLY A 340 -3.73 -1.07 -34.51
C GLY A 340 -3.51 0.20 -33.68
N ALA A 341 -4.15 0.37 -32.54
CA ALA A 341 -3.98 1.54 -31.66
C ALA A 341 -2.53 1.69 -31.17
N LEU A 342 -1.82 0.58 -30.94
CA LEU A 342 -0.40 0.61 -30.58
C LEU A 342 0.46 1.26 -31.69
N ALA A 343 0.17 0.96 -32.95
CA ALA A 343 0.86 1.58 -34.09
C ALA A 343 0.58 3.09 -34.15
N ASP A 344 -0.66 3.51 -33.89
CA ASP A 344 -1.02 4.94 -33.85
C ASP A 344 -0.23 5.68 -32.75
N LEU A 345 -0.08 5.07 -31.55
CA LEU A 345 0.71 5.61 -30.44
C LEU A 345 2.20 5.76 -30.80
N ILE A 346 2.79 4.72 -31.40
CA ILE A 346 4.21 4.73 -31.81
C ILE A 346 4.45 5.76 -32.91
N ASN A 347 3.56 5.82 -33.91
CA ASN A 347 3.65 6.77 -35.01
C ASN A 347 3.54 8.22 -34.55
N ALA A 348 2.79 8.48 -33.46
CA ALA A 348 2.73 9.79 -32.84
C ALA A 348 4.03 10.19 -32.13
N GLY A 349 4.95 9.27 -31.88
CA GLY A 349 6.23 9.51 -31.18
C GLY A 349 6.23 9.11 -29.71
N ALA A 350 5.27 8.30 -29.27
CA ALA A 350 5.27 7.79 -27.89
C ALA A 350 6.32 6.67 -27.71
N ARG A 351 7.00 6.71 -26.57
CA ARG A 351 7.79 5.58 -26.07
C ARG A 351 6.84 4.63 -25.33
N ILE A 352 6.74 3.39 -25.79
CA ILE A 352 5.95 2.38 -25.11
C ILE A 352 6.84 1.69 -24.07
N LEU A 353 6.42 1.76 -22.81
CA LEU A 353 7.09 1.11 -21.70
C LEU A 353 6.41 -0.21 -21.35
N GLU A 354 7.06 -0.98 -20.47
CA GLU A 354 6.47 -2.21 -19.91
C GLU A 354 5.19 -1.95 -19.13
N CYS A 355 4.37 -2.99 -18.97
CA CYS A 355 3.20 -2.99 -18.08
C CYS A 355 3.66 -3.06 -16.62
N ALA A 356 4.16 -1.94 -16.10
CA ALA A 356 4.84 -1.88 -14.81
C ALA A 356 4.56 -0.59 -14.05
N CYS A 357 4.73 -0.62 -12.72
CA CYS A 357 4.54 0.51 -11.82
C CYS A 357 5.77 1.42 -11.69
N GLY A 358 6.96 0.94 -12.05
CA GLY A 358 8.25 1.64 -11.87
C GLY A 358 8.29 3.10 -12.34
N PRO A 359 7.72 3.48 -13.49
CA PRO A 359 7.71 4.87 -13.96
C PRO A 359 7.03 5.85 -13.00
N CYS A 360 6.15 5.39 -12.10
CA CYS A 360 5.48 6.23 -11.10
C CYS A 360 6.48 6.87 -10.12
N ILE A 361 7.58 6.19 -9.83
CA ILE A 361 8.68 6.70 -8.99
C ILE A 361 9.89 7.14 -9.83
N GLY A 362 9.73 7.27 -11.14
CA GLY A 362 10.77 7.73 -12.05
C GLY A 362 11.72 6.65 -12.56
N MET A 363 11.47 5.37 -12.28
CA MET A 363 12.27 4.28 -12.85
C MET A 363 12.07 4.20 -14.36
N GLY A 364 13.17 4.29 -15.12
CA GLY A 364 13.16 4.25 -16.58
C GLY A 364 12.64 5.49 -17.29
N PHE A 365 11.95 6.40 -16.58
CA PHE A 365 11.43 7.63 -17.16
C PHE A 365 11.23 8.74 -16.12
N SER A 366 12.31 9.44 -15.78
CA SER A 366 12.31 10.58 -14.85
C SER A 366 12.17 11.92 -15.58
N PRO A 367 11.56 12.95 -14.95
CA PRO A 367 11.62 14.31 -15.47
C PRO A 367 13.06 14.83 -15.38
N GLN A 368 13.41 15.75 -16.27
CA GLN A 368 14.64 16.52 -16.17
C GLN A 368 14.65 17.46 -14.95
N SER A 369 15.81 17.99 -14.56
CA SER A 369 15.92 18.99 -13.51
C SER A 369 15.03 20.20 -13.82
N ALA A 370 14.27 20.68 -12.84
CA ALA A 370 13.27 21.75 -12.96
C ALA A 370 12.21 21.52 -14.07
N GLY A 371 12.11 20.30 -14.63
CA GLY A 371 11.21 19.97 -15.73
C GLY A 371 9.75 19.90 -15.30
N VAL A 372 8.85 20.35 -16.18
CA VAL A 372 7.40 20.22 -16.01
C VAL A 372 6.93 18.89 -16.62
N SER A 373 6.39 17.98 -15.78
CA SER A 373 5.91 16.66 -16.16
C SER A 373 4.41 16.51 -15.90
N LEU A 374 3.64 16.20 -16.93
CA LEU A 374 2.22 15.84 -16.79
C LEU A 374 2.09 14.33 -16.68
N ARG A 375 1.37 13.86 -15.67
CA ARG A 375 1.21 12.42 -15.40
C ARG A 375 -0.22 12.03 -15.12
N THR A 376 -0.64 10.91 -15.66
CA THR A 376 -1.94 10.32 -15.30
C THR A 376 -1.86 9.44 -14.05
N PHE A 377 -0.75 9.52 -13.33
CA PHE A 377 -0.46 8.76 -12.12
C PHE A 377 -1.22 9.33 -10.90
N ASN A 378 -0.94 8.81 -9.72
CA ASN A 378 -1.72 9.12 -8.51
C ASN A 378 -0.99 10.02 -7.51
N ARG A 379 0.33 10.21 -7.61
CA ARG A 379 1.14 10.98 -6.64
C ARG A 379 2.10 11.92 -7.31
N ASN A 380 2.18 13.14 -6.77
CA ASN A 380 3.07 14.21 -7.23
C ASN A 380 3.87 14.85 -6.08
N PHE A 381 4.18 14.06 -5.04
CA PHE A 381 4.93 14.55 -3.87
C PHE A 381 6.31 15.08 -4.26
N LEU A 382 6.83 16.00 -3.46
CA LEU A 382 8.16 16.58 -3.63
C LEU A 382 9.23 15.49 -3.76
N ALA A 383 10.08 15.58 -4.76
CA ALA A 383 11.17 14.65 -5.05
C ALA A 383 10.75 13.17 -5.27
N ARG A 384 9.47 12.88 -5.51
CA ARG A 384 9.01 11.52 -5.79
C ARG A 384 9.60 10.96 -7.09
N SER A 385 9.84 11.83 -8.07
CA SER A 385 10.37 11.45 -9.36
C SER A 385 11.24 12.59 -9.90
N GLY A 386 12.49 12.29 -10.26
CA GLY A 386 13.46 13.29 -10.67
C GLY A 386 14.05 14.09 -9.51
N THR A 387 14.39 15.33 -9.78
CA THR A 387 14.96 16.27 -8.80
C THR A 387 13.87 16.93 -7.94
N ALA A 388 14.25 17.51 -6.80
CA ALA A 388 13.30 18.18 -5.90
C ALA A 388 12.62 19.40 -6.53
N ASP A 389 13.24 20.04 -7.52
CA ASP A 389 12.72 21.18 -8.27
C ASP A 389 11.88 20.79 -9.49
N ALA A 390 11.77 19.49 -9.82
CA ALA A 390 10.88 19.01 -10.87
C ALA A 390 9.41 19.23 -10.50
N GLN A 391 8.63 19.73 -11.45
CA GLN A 391 7.22 20.10 -11.28
C GLN A 391 6.33 19.01 -11.87
N VAL A 392 5.79 18.14 -11.01
CA VAL A 392 4.92 17.03 -11.40
C VAL A 392 3.45 17.40 -11.20
N TYR A 393 2.68 17.37 -12.27
CA TYR A 393 1.23 17.60 -12.28
C TYR A 393 0.49 16.29 -12.54
N LEU A 394 -0.66 16.09 -11.87
CA LEU A 394 -1.54 14.96 -12.14
C LEU A 394 -2.72 15.44 -12.98
N VAL A 395 -2.96 14.78 -14.11
CA VAL A 395 -3.99 15.15 -15.08
C VAL A 395 -4.69 13.92 -15.64
N SER A 396 -5.82 14.12 -16.33
CA SER A 396 -6.51 13.06 -17.07
C SER A 396 -5.70 12.60 -18.30
N PRO A 397 -5.94 11.39 -18.84
CA PRO A 397 -5.35 10.93 -20.10
C PRO A 397 -5.61 11.88 -21.27
N GLU A 398 -6.79 12.47 -21.33
CA GLU A 398 -7.21 13.43 -22.34
C GLU A 398 -6.34 14.68 -22.30
N THR A 399 -6.22 15.31 -21.13
CA THR A 399 -5.36 16.49 -20.94
C THR A 399 -3.90 16.19 -21.24
N ALA A 400 -3.41 15.01 -20.79
CA ALA A 400 -2.04 14.58 -21.01
C ALA A 400 -1.74 14.42 -22.52
N ALA A 401 -2.61 13.71 -23.26
CA ALA A 401 -2.44 13.45 -24.68
C ALA A 401 -2.46 14.74 -25.53
N VAL A 402 -3.42 15.63 -25.25
CA VAL A 402 -3.54 16.90 -25.98
C VAL A 402 -2.34 17.80 -25.69
N SER A 403 -1.92 17.91 -24.44
CA SER A 403 -0.75 18.69 -24.05
C SER A 403 0.55 18.15 -24.66
N ALA A 404 0.66 16.83 -24.85
CA ALA A 404 1.80 16.22 -25.53
C ALA A 404 1.93 16.69 -27.00
N ILE A 405 0.81 16.91 -27.69
CA ILE A 405 0.79 17.39 -29.08
C ILE A 405 1.19 18.86 -29.14
N THR A 406 0.66 19.69 -28.25
CA THR A 406 0.85 21.15 -28.29
C THR A 406 2.17 21.63 -27.68
N GLY A 407 2.78 20.83 -26.78
CA GLY A 407 4.00 21.20 -26.06
C GLY A 407 3.77 22.13 -24.88
N VAL A 408 2.52 22.46 -24.60
CA VAL A 408 2.10 23.30 -23.50
C VAL A 408 0.90 22.66 -22.77
N PHE A 409 0.67 23.07 -21.53
CA PHE A 409 -0.56 22.73 -20.83
C PHE A 409 -1.76 23.21 -21.64
N THR A 410 -2.64 22.33 -22.05
CA THR A 410 -3.75 22.63 -22.96
C THR A 410 -5.05 22.07 -22.42
N ASP A 411 -6.07 22.91 -22.37
CA ASP A 411 -7.43 22.48 -22.07
C ASP A 411 -7.97 21.68 -23.27
N PRO A 412 -8.22 20.36 -23.13
CA PRO A 412 -8.64 19.51 -24.24
C PRO A 412 -10.03 19.88 -24.77
N THR A 413 -10.89 20.53 -24.00
CA THR A 413 -12.23 20.96 -24.43
C THR A 413 -12.17 22.00 -25.57
N THR A 414 -11.04 22.68 -25.72
CA THR A 414 -10.82 23.64 -26.84
C THR A 414 -10.70 22.97 -28.21
N LEU A 415 -10.53 21.64 -28.26
CA LEU A 415 -10.46 20.88 -29.52
C LEU A 415 -11.83 20.46 -30.08
N GLY A 416 -12.93 20.81 -29.40
CA GLY A 416 -14.29 20.48 -29.83
C GLY A 416 -14.77 19.13 -29.31
N VAL A 417 -15.29 18.27 -30.18
CA VAL A 417 -15.87 16.98 -29.79
C VAL A 417 -14.78 15.93 -29.55
N ALA A 418 -14.87 15.21 -28.43
CA ALA A 418 -13.94 14.12 -28.13
C ALA A 418 -14.09 12.95 -29.13
N PRO A 419 -12.99 12.28 -29.50
CA PRO A 419 -13.08 11.09 -30.33
C PRO A 419 -13.85 9.99 -29.59
N LYS A 420 -14.76 9.34 -30.29
CA LYS A 420 -15.49 8.19 -29.74
C LYS A 420 -14.62 6.95 -29.77
N VAL A 421 -14.60 6.23 -28.67
CA VAL A 421 -13.92 4.96 -28.51
C VAL A 421 -14.96 3.86 -28.33
N GLU A 422 -14.87 2.83 -29.14
CA GLU A 422 -15.71 1.64 -29.04
C GLU A 422 -14.96 0.57 -28.26
N MET A 423 -15.60 0.08 -27.19
CA MET A 423 -15.06 -1.01 -26.40
C MET A 423 -15.55 -2.36 -26.95
N PRO A 424 -14.68 -3.37 -27.07
CA PRO A 424 -15.10 -4.70 -27.49
C PRO A 424 -16.02 -5.34 -26.42
N GLU A 425 -17.00 -6.13 -26.90
CA GLU A 425 -17.92 -6.86 -25.99
C GLU A 425 -17.24 -7.99 -25.21
N ILE A 426 -16.15 -8.55 -25.73
CA ILE A 426 -15.38 -9.64 -25.15
C ILE A 426 -13.89 -9.28 -25.22
N PHE A 427 -13.21 -9.39 -24.10
CA PHE A 427 -11.78 -9.14 -24.03
C PHE A 427 -10.96 -10.38 -24.37
N LYS A 428 -9.73 -10.18 -24.80
CA LYS A 428 -8.80 -11.25 -25.15
C LYS A 428 -8.09 -11.79 -23.91
N ILE A 429 -8.62 -12.86 -23.35
CA ILE A 429 -8.12 -13.47 -22.13
C ILE A 429 -6.99 -14.44 -22.49
N ASN A 430 -5.85 -14.26 -21.83
CA ASN A 430 -4.73 -15.20 -21.91
C ASN A 430 -3.92 -15.19 -20.62
N ASP A 431 -4.18 -16.17 -19.77
CA ASP A 431 -3.60 -16.31 -18.42
C ASP A 431 -2.25 -17.05 -18.40
N ASN A 432 -1.56 -17.20 -19.54
CA ASN A 432 -0.30 -17.95 -19.65
C ASN A 432 0.87 -17.39 -18.81
N LEU A 433 0.76 -16.16 -18.30
CA LEU A 433 1.72 -15.55 -17.37
C LEU A 433 1.25 -15.59 -15.90
N ILE A 434 0.17 -16.30 -15.60
CA ILE A 434 -0.29 -16.58 -14.24
C ILE A 434 0.05 -18.01 -13.91
N GLU A 435 1.09 -18.20 -13.09
CA GLU A 435 1.49 -19.54 -12.65
C GLU A 435 0.61 -20.00 -11.48
N LEU A 436 0.14 -21.25 -11.56
CA LEU A 436 -0.59 -21.87 -10.48
C LEU A 436 0.38 -22.54 -9.49
N PRO A 437 0.05 -22.55 -8.19
CA PRO A 437 0.83 -23.29 -7.21
C PRO A 437 0.73 -24.80 -7.43
N VAL A 438 1.69 -25.54 -6.89
CA VAL A 438 1.59 -27.01 -6.88
C VAL A 438 0.44 -27.50 -6.00
N ALA A 439 -0.05 -28.70 -6.26
CA ALA A 439 -0.98 -29.37 -5.37
C ALA A 439 -0.37 -29.58 -3.96
N ALA A 440 -1.22 -29.69 -2.95
CA ALA A 440 -0.76 -29.74 -1.55
C ALA A 440 0.18 -30.92 -1.27
N ASP A 441 -0.09 -32.07 -1.88
CA ASP A 441 0.71 -33.31 -1.79
C ASP A 441 2.08 -33.21 -2.47
N LYS A 442 2.31 -32.20 -3.32
CA LYS A 442 3.59 -31.96 -4.02
C LYS A 442 4.37 -30.79 -3.46
N MET A 443 3.94 -30.21 -2.35
CA MET A 443 4.56 -29.03 -1.76
C MET A 443 6.03 -29.26 -1.40
N ASP A 444 6.38 -30.45 -0.90
CA ASP A 444 7.73 -30.80 -0.47
C ASP A 444 8.70 -31.04 -1.64
N GLU A 445 8.19 -31.20 -2.86
CA GLU A 445 9.00 -31.28 -4.07
C GLU A 445 9.55 -29.90 -4.50
N VAL A 446 8.98 -28.81 -3.97
CA VAL A 446 9.35 -27.44 -4.35
C VAL A 446 10.50 -26.95 -3.48
N CYS A 447 11.66 -26.75 -4.09
CA CYS A 447 12.77 -26.05 -3.46
C CYS A 447 12.55 -24.53 -3.57
N VAL A 448 12.48 -23.85 -2.43
CA VAL A 448 12.43 -22.37 -2.39
C VAL A 448 13.83 -21.82 -2.60
N GLU A 449 14.03 -21.10 -3.69
CA GLU A 449 15.32 -20.51 -4.05
C GLU A 449 15.46 -19.12 -3.41
N ARG A 450 16.61 -18.91 -2.73
CA ARG A 450 16.93 -17.62 -2.10
C ARG A 450 18.26 -17.12 -2.64
N GLY A 451 18.26 -15.90 -3.12
CA GLY A 451 19.52 -15.20 -3.41
C GLY A 451 20.32 -14.94 -2.12
N PRO A 452 21.61 -14.59 -2.26
CA PRO A 452 22.51 -14.40 -1.11
C PRO A 452 22.03 -13.32 -0.16
N ASN A 453 21.22 -12.38 -0.63
CA ASN A 453 20.68 -11.25 0.14
C ASN A 453 19.31 -11.52 0.80
N ILE A 454 18.70 -12.70 0.60
CA ILE A 454 17.42 -13.07 1.19
C ILE A 454 17.66 -14.01 2.36
N LYS A 455 17.37 -13.55 3.58
CA LYS A 455 17.64 -14.30 4.81
C LYS A 455 16.35 -14.46 5.62
N PRO A 456 16.18 -15.58 6.34
CA PRO A 456 15.08 -15.75 7.28
C PRO A 456 15.04 -14.59 8.29
N ILE A 457 13.83 -14.18 8.66
CA ILE A 457 13.65 -13.12 9.66
C ILE A 457 13.69 -13.71 11.09
N PRO A 458 14.10 -12.91 12.08
CA PRO A 458 14.00 -13.31 13.48
C PRO A 458 12.53 -13.36 13.92
N VAL A 459 12.24 -14.31 14.81
CA VAL A 459 10.94 -14.44 15.47
C VAL A 459 11.11 -14.16 16.95
N GLY A 460 10.23 -13.36 17.51
CA GLY A 460 10.26 -13.03 18.93
C GLY A 460 9.99 -14.25 19.82
N LYS A 461 10.26 -14.09 21.11
CA LYS A 461 10.04 -15.12 22.14
C LYS A 461 9.14 -14.55 23.23
N ALA A 462 8.39 -15.43 23.89
CA ALA A 462 7.63 -15.05 25.07
C ALA A 462 8.52 -14.33 26.11
N PRO A 463 7.99 -13.33 26.84
CA PRO A 463 8.75 -12.63 27.85
C PRO A 463 9.17 -13.55 29.00
N ASP A 464 10.39 -13.38 29.45
CA ASP A 464 10.91 -14.09 30.63
C ASP A 464 10.16 -13.63 31.89
N LYS A 465 10.16 -14.45 32.98
CA LYS A 465 9.53 -14.10 34.26
C LYS A 465 10.05 -12.75 34.74
N ASP A 466 11.37 -12.61 34.82
CA ASP A 466 12.09 -11.41 35.18
C ASP A 466 13.11 -11.13 34.05
N LEU A 467 13.27 -9.88 33.66
CA LEU A 467 14.23 -9.51 32.63
C LEU A 467 15.50 -8.92 33.30
N VAL A 468 16.59 -9.67 33.25
CA VAL A 468 17.91 -9.22 33.74
C VAL A 468 18.84 -9.04 32.54
N CYS A 469 19.32 -7.83 32.34
CA CYS A 469 20.18 -7.51 31.20
C CYS A 469 20.91 -6.19 31.36
N GLU A 470 21.67 -5.77 30.38
CA GLU A 470 22.29 -4.45 30.30
C GLU A 470 21.31 -3.43 29.68
N LEU A 471 21.31 -2.19 30.17
CA LEU A 471 20.76 -1.04 29.50
C LEU A 471 21.70 -0.70 28.33
N ILE A 472 21.43 -1.31 27.17
CA ILE A 472 22.39 -1.38 26.06
C ILE A 472 22.53 -0.06 25.30
N LEU A 473 21.49 0.79 25.35
CA LEU A 473 21.46 2.10 24.69
C LEU A 473 20.57 3.07 25.47
N LYS A 474 21.06 4.31 25.67
CA LYS A 474 20.28 5.44 26.16
C LYS A 474 20.24 6.53 25.10
N VAL A 475 19.05 6.94 24.66
CA VAL A 475 18.84 7.96 23.61
C VAL A 475 17.87 9.04 24.09
N GLY A 476 18.00 10.25 23.55
CA GLY A 476 17.19 11.41 23.91
C GLY A 476 15.75 11.37 23.42
N ASP A 477 15.16 12.57 23.36
CA ASP A 477 13.82 12.80 22.85
C ASP A 477 13.78 12.74 21.30
N ASP A 478 12.57 12.59 20.73
CA ASP A 478 12.27 12.65 19.31
C ASP A 478 13.10 11.68 18.42
N ILE A 479 13.37 10.49 18.94
CA ILE A 479 14.02 9.44 18.14
C ILE A 479 13.08 8.99 17.03
N THR A 480 13.52 9.16 15.79
CA THR A 480 12.75 8.77 14.60
C THR A 480 13.03 7.34 14.20
N THR A 481 12.14 6.76 13.37
CA THR A 481 12.40 5.46 12.73
C THR A 481 13.64 5.47 11.82
N ASP A 482 14.06 6.64 11.32
CA ASP A 482 15.33 6.80 10.60
C ASP A 482 16.56 6.81 11.51
N HIS A 483 16.43 7.29 12.74
CA HIS A 483 17.49 7.15 13.76
C HIS A 483 17.67 5.68 14.15
N ILE A 484 16.57 4.91 14.26
CA ILE A 484 16.61 3.49 14.65
C ILE A 484 17.14 2.65 13.48
N MET A 485 16.57 2.84 12.28
CA MET A 485 16.92 2.11 11.08
C MET A 485 16.95 3.05 9.86
N PRO A 486 18.13 3.53 9.48
CA PRO A 486 18.26 4.43 8.33
C PRO A 486 17.68 3.85 7.04
N ALA A 487 17.07 4.69 6.20
CA ALA A 487 16.57 4.32 4.89
C ALA A 487 17.24 5.19 3.83
N GLY A 488 18.39 4.84 3.42
CA GLY A 488 19.09 5.45 2.29
C GLY A 488 19.40 4.44 1.20
N THR A 489 19.84 4.89 0.03
CA THR A 489 20.20 4.06 -1.12
C THR A 489 21.24 2.97 -0.79
N LYS A 490 22.07 3.19 0.23
CA LYS A 490 23.06 2.22 0.72
C LYS A 490 22.45 1.10 1.57
N VAL A 491 21.26 1.31 2.14
CA VAL A 491 20.61 0.40 3.11
C VAL A 491 19.46 -0.36 2.47
N LEU A 492 18.70 0.30 1.58
CA LEU A 492 17.53 -0.27 0.90
C LEU A 492 17.76 -1.61 0.20
N PRO A 493 18.90 -1.88 -0.45
CA PRO A 493 19.17 -3.19 -1.06
C PRO A 493 19.17 -4.36 -0.07
N TYR A 494 19.38 -4.11 1.22
CA TYR A 494 19.45 -5.14 2.26
C TYR A 494 18.13 -5.39 3.01
N ARG A 495 17.01 -4.81 2.56
CA ARG A 495 15.72 -4.89 3.27
C ARG A 495 15.26 -6.32 3.60
N SER A 496 15.66 -7.31 2.81
CA SER A 496 15.39 -8.74 3.03
C SER A 496 16.53 -9.48 3.73
N ASN A 497 17.53 -8.75 4.26
CA ASN A 497 18.71 -9.28 4.94
C ASN A 497 18.88 -8.62 6.32
N VAL A 498 18.06 -9.03 7.27
CA VAL A 498 18.07 -8.47 8.64
C VAL A 498 19.45 -8.55 9.30
N PRO A 499 20.22 -9.65 9.16
CA PRO A 499 21.61 -9.70 9.64
C PRO A 499 22.48 -8.55 9.11
N LYS A 500 22.38 -8.23 7.80
CA LYS A 500 23.15 -7.12 7.20
C LYS A 500 22.59 -5.77 7.61
N LEU A 501 21.27 -5.61 7.66
CA LEU A 501 20.62 -4.39 8.17
C LEU A 501 21.05 -4.07 9.60
N SER A 502 21.31 -5.09 10.43
CA SER A 502 21.69 -4.89 11.82
C SER A 502 22.97 -4.08 12.00
N GLU A 503 23.84 -4.05 10.99
CA GLU A 503 25.06 -3.24 11.00
C GLU A 503 24.79 -1.72 10.95
N PHE A 504 23.58 -1.32 10.52
CA PHE A 504 23.17 0.09 10.39
C PHE A 504 22.27 0.56 11.54
N CYS A 505 21.84 -0.36 12.42
CA CYS A 505 20.89 -0.05 13.48
C CYS A 505 21.45 0.98 14.46
N PHE A 506 20.74 2.08 14.68
CA PHE A 506 21.12 3.20 15.53
C PHE A 506 22.46 3.88 15.20
N THR A 507 23.10 3.58 14.08
CA THR A 507 24.40 4.17 13.74
C THR A 507 24.39 5.69 13.59
N VAL A 508 23.22 6.30 13.45
CA VAL A 508 23.03 7.77 13.48
C VAL A 508 23.21 8.32 14.90
N CYS A 509 22.80 7.55 15.92
CA CYS A 509 22.86 7.95 17.34
C CYS A 509 24.15 7.44 18.00
N ASP A 510 24.52 6.21 17.70
CA ASP A 510 25.65 5.51 18.31
C ASP A 510 26.22 4.48 17.33
N LYS A 511 27.36 4.78 16.77
CA LYS A 511 28.02 3.94 15.76
C LYS A 511 28.44 2.56 16.28
N GLU A 512 28.66 2.43 17.59
CA GLU A 512 29.11 1.19 18.23
C GLU A 512 27.94 0.30 18.67
N PHE A 513 26.69 0.81 18.61
CA PHE A 513 25.53 0.08 19.09
C PHE A 513 25.37 -1.32 18.48
N PRO A 514 25.49 -1.53 17.15
CA PRO A 514 25.30 -2.85 16.55
C PRO A 514 26.29 -3.90 17.09
N GLU A 515 27.56 -3.55 17.22
CA GLU A 515 28.58 -4.45 17.71
C GLU A 515 28.41 -4.72 19.20
N ARG A 516 28.10 -3.67 19.99
CA ARG A 516 27.84 -3.79 21.43
C ARG A 516 26.62 -4.67 21.69
N ALA A 517 25.52 -4.49 20.95
CA ALA A 517 24.32 -5.30 21.10
C ALA A 517 24.59 -6.78 20.77
N LYS A 518 25.33 -7.06 19.70
CA LYS A 518 25.75 -8.43 19.36
C LYS A 518 26.63 -9.06 20.43
N ALA A 519 27.63 -8.33 20.93
CA ALA A 519 28.57 -8.84 21.93
C ALA A 519 27.89 -9.15 23.29
N LYS A 520 26.87 -8.37 23.67
CA LYS A 520 26.11 -8.51 24.92
C LYS A 520 24.88 -9.43 24.81
N GLY A 521 24.51 -9.84 23.59
CA GLY A 521 23.30 -10.63 23.36
C GLY A 521 22.00 -9.84 23.49
N GLY A 522 22.06 -8.52 23.31
CA GLY A 522 20.93 -7.62 23.38
C GLY A 522 20.77 -6.92 24.73
N GLY A 523 19.55 -6.54 25.07
CA GLY A 523 19.24 -5.81 26.31
C GLY A 523 17.98 -4.95 26.20
N VAL A 524 17.96 -3.85 26.93
CA VAL A 524 16.88 -2.85 26.97
C VAL A 524 17.40 -1.51 26.41
N ILE A 525 16.56 -0.83 25.65
CA ILE A 525 16.79 0.54 25.18
C ILE A 525 16.02 1.51 26.07
N LEU A 526 16.64 2.61 26.50
CA LEU A 526 15.99 3.70 27.22
C LEU A 526 15.90 4.94 26.32
N GLY A 527 14.67 5.34 25.97
CA GLY A 527 14.36 6.49 25.12
C GLY A 527 13.73 7.66 25.88
N GLY A 528 13.77 8.82 25.27
CA GLY A 528 13.12 10.04 25.75
C GLY A 528 11.64 10.14 25.36
N VAL A 529 11.18 11.36 25.11
CA VAL A 529 9.81 11.68 24.67
C VAL A 529 9.65 11.32 23.18
N ASN A 530 8.45 10.84 22.80
CA ASN A 530 8.05 10.61 21.39
C ASN A 530 8.98 9.65 20.63
N TYR A 531 9.39 8.56 21.28
CA TYR A 531 10.27 7.56 20.68
C TYR A 531 9.60 6.82 19.51
N GLY A 532 10.30 6.71 18.39
CA GLY A 532 9.86 5.99 17.18
C GLY A 532 8.96 6.81 16.25
N GLN A 533 9.01 8.14 16.31
CA GLN A 533 8.25 9.00 15.39
C GLN A 533 8.69 8.81 13.93
N GLY A 534 7.79 9.14 12.99
CA GLY A 534 8.06 9.11 11.54
C GLY A 534 7.33 7.98 10.81
N SER A 535 7.97 7.40 9.79
CA SER A 535 7.35 6.39 8.91
C SER A 535 7.05 5.08 9.65
N SER A 536 6.02 4.37 9.21
CA SER A 536 5.62 3.04 9.73
C SER A 536 6.59 1.93 9.28
N ARG A 537 7.87 2.02 9.67
CA ARG A 537 8.90 1.05 9.28
C ARG A 537 8.95 -0.11 10.26
N GLU A 538 8.52 -1.28 9.82
CA GLU A 538 8.63 -2.51 10.60
C GLU A 538 10.10 -2.88 10.93
N HIS A 539 11.05 -2.56 10.07
CA HIS A 539 12.48 -2.79 10.29
C HIS A 539 13.00 -2.06 11.54
N ALA A 540 12.37 -0.95 11.96
CA ALA A 540 12.72 -0.24 13.19
C ALA A 540 12.36 -1.02 14.47
N ALA A 541 11.62 -2.12 14.36
CA ALA A 541 11.38 -3.08 15.44
C ALA A 541 12.05 -4.44 15.15
N LEU A 542 11.99 -4.90 13.91
CA LEU A 542 12.53 -6.19 13.48
C LEU A 542 14.06 -6.28 13.65
N VAL A 543 14.79 -5.21 13.32
CA VAL A 543 16.25 -5.19 13.41
C VAL A 543 16.71 -5.12 14.87
N PRO A 544 16.15 -4.28 15.77
CA PRO A 544 16.39 -4.37 17.21
C PRO A 544 16.08 -5.77 17.80
N LEU A 545 14.97 -6.41 17.39
CA LEU A 545 14.68 -7.79 17.80
C LEU A 545 15.83 -8.75 17.43
N TYR A 546 16.33 -8.66 16.19
CA TYR A 546 17.47 -9.48 15.76
C TYR A 546 18.71 -9.24 16.61
N LEU A 547 18.95 -8.01 17.05
CA LEU A 547 20.05 -7.65 17.95
C LEU A 547 19.77 -8.01 19.42
N GLY A 548 18.68 -8.71 19.71
CA GLY A 548 18.35 -9.21 21.05
C GLY A 548 17.67 -8.21 21.96
N ILE A 549 17.12 -7.11 21.45
CA ILE A 549 16.34 -6.17 22.26
C ILE A 549 15.03 -6.82 22.69
N LYS A 550 14.77 -6.82 24.01
CA LYS A 550 13.61 -7.44 24.65
C LYS A 550 12.52 -6.45 25.01
N ALA A 551 12.91 -5.25 25.40
CA ALA A 551 12.00 -4.18 25.75
C ALA A 551 12.60 -2.82 25.37
N VAL A 552 11.72 -1.87 25.12
CA VAL A 552 12.07 -0.46 25.04
C VAL A 552 11.34 0.25 26.15
N VAL A 553 12.10 0.98 26.99
CA VAL A 553 11.56 1.86 28.01
C VAL A 553 11.69 3.29 27.50
N ALA A 554 10.63 4.10 27.55
CA ALA A 554 10.70 5.49 27.11
C ALA A 554 9.83 6.41 27.99
N LYS A 555 10.05 7.72 27.90
CA LYS A 555 9.14 8.69 28.51
C LYS A 555 7.77 8.66 27.81
N SER A 556 7.76 8.55 26.47
CA SER A 556 6.56 8.33 25.64
C SER A 556 6.93 7.79 24.26
N PHE A 557 5.94 7.24 23.55
CA PHE A 557 6.12 6.62 22.24
C PHE A 557 5.26 7.27 21.16
N ALA A 558 5.73 7.21 19.91
CA ALA A 558 4.87 7.38 18.73
C ALA A 558 3.97 6.15 18.55
N ARG A 559 2.67 6.37 18.32
CA ARG A 559 1.63 5.33 18.29
C ARG A 559 1.93 4.17 17.33
N ILE A 560 2.37 4.48 16.11
CA ILE A 560 2.63 3.45 15.08
C ILE A 560 3.80 2.56 15.51
N HIS A 561 4.81 3.13 16.15
CA HIS A 561 5.99 2.36 16.55
C HIS A 561 5.69 1.40 17.71
N VAL A 562 4.79 1.77 18.62
CA VAL A 562 4.28 0.84 19.65
C VAL A 562 3.70 -0.42 19.02
N ALA A 563 2.86 -0.25 17.99
CA ALA A 563 2.27 -1.39 17.28
C ALA A 563 3.36 -2.28 16.63
N ASN A 564 4.37 -1.68 16.01
CA ASN A 564 5.48 -2.43 15.43
C ASN A 564 6.30 -3.20 16.48
N LEU A 565 6.61 -2.59 17.63
CA LEU A 565 7.30 -3.27 18.72
C LEU A 565 6.51 -4.50 19.19
N ILE A 566 5.22 -4.35 19.44
CA ILE A 566 4.32 -5.43 19.87
C ILE A 566 4.24 -6.54 18.82
N ASN A 567 4.11 -6.17 17.55
CA ASN A 567 4.04 -7.11 16.44
C ASN A 567 5.26 -8.05 16.38
N PHE A 568 6.43 -7.54 16.73
CA PHE A 568 7.66 -8.33 16.74
C PHE A 568 8.04 -8.88 18.13
N GLY A 569 7.21 -8.67 19.16
CA GLY A 569 7.44 -9.24 20.50
C GLY A 569 8.41 -8.46 21.36
N ILE A 570 8.68 -7.19 21.04
CA ILE A 570 9.43 -6.26 21.90
C ILE A 570 8.43 -5.52 22.79
N VAL A 571 8.62 -5.56 24.11
CA VAL A 571 7.68 -4.96 25.07
C VAL A 571 7.92 -3.44 25.18
N PRO A 572 6.95 -2.58 24.78
CA PRO A 572 7.03 -1.15 24.99
C PRO A 572 6.55 -0.80 26.42
N MET A 573 7.38 -0.10 27.18
CA MET A 573 7.07 0.32 28.56
C MET A 573 7.35 1.81 28.74
N THR A 574 6.50 2.53 29.47
CA THR A 574 6.72 3.94 29.78
C THR A 574 7.16 4.15 31.22
N LEU A 575 8.03 5.13 31.44
CA LEU A 575 8.36 5.59 32.78
C LEU A 575 7.14 6.27 33.40
N LYS A 576 6.70 5.83 34.60
CA LYS A 576 5.59 6.47 35.33
C LYS A 576 5.92 7.91 35.75
N LYS A 577 7.18 8.18 36.01
CA LYS A 577 7.73 9.52 36.27
C LYS A 577 8.83 9.79 35.25
N ALA A 578 8.67 10.83 34.42
CA ALA A 578 9.62 11.17 33.37
C ALA A 578 11.04 11.46 33.92
N ASP A 579 11.15 12.03 35.14
CA ASP A 579 12.42 12.36 35.78
C ASP A 579 13.20 11.10 36.19
N ASP A 580 12.55 9.94 36.27
CA ASP A 580 13.23 8.68 36.54
C ASP A 580 14.21 8.27 35.44
N TYR A 581 14.08 8.86 34.23
CA TYR A 581 15.00 8.69 33.11
C TYR A 581 16.48 8.94 33.50
N ASP A 582 16.74 9.93 34.35
CA ASP A 582 18.09 10.32 34.75
C ASP A 582 18.71 9.40 35.82
N LYS A 583 17.94 8.45 36.34
CA LYS A 583 18.44 7.45 37.28
C LYS A 583 19.23 6.32 36.63
N PHE A 584 19.19 6.22 35.30
CA PHE A 584 19.76 5.12 34.52
C PHE A 584 20.73 5.64 33.48
N ALA A 585 21.84 4.95 33.32
CA ALA A 585 22.86 5.24 32.31
C ALA A 585 23.07 4.04 31.38
N GLN A 586 23.54 4.30 30.16
CA GLN A 586 23.99 3.25 29.25
C GLN A 586 25.11 2.43 29.91
N GLY A 587 25.01 1.10 29.80
CA GLY A 587 25.93 0.17 30.45
C GLY A 587 25.52 -0.30 31.86
N ASP A 588 24.48 0.30 32.45
CA ASP A 588 23.95 -0.18 33.73
C ASP A 588 23.38 -1.59 33.62
N GLN A 589 23.67 -2.43 34.61
CA GLN A 589 23.00 -3.70 34.77
C GLN A 589 21.61 -3.44 35.36
N ILE A 590 20.57 -3.88 34.72
CA ILE A 590 19.19 -3.65 35.11
C ILE A 590 18.42 -4.94 35.26
N GLU A 591 17.37 -4.87 36.10
CA GLU A 591 16.39 -5.92 36.29
C GLU A 591 14.99 -5.31 36.17
N ILE A 592 14.14 -5.89 35.33
CA ILE A 592 12.69 -5.61 35.33
C ILE A 592 12.04 -6.81 36.01
N LYS A 593 11.57 -6.59 37.22
CA LYS A 593 10.91 -7.63 38.04
C LYS A 593 9.49 -7.84 37.56
N ASP A 594 9.03 -9.09 37.67
CA ASP A 594 7.68 -9.50 37.29
C ASP A 594 7.31 -9.10 35.84
N PHE A 595 8.31 -9.15 34.92
CA PHE A 595 8.20 -8.68 33.54
C PHE A 595 7.07 -9.38 32.77
N ALA A 596 6.99 -10.72 32.85
CA ALA A 596 5.91 -11.47 32.20
C ALA A 596 4.54 -11.17 32.84
N ALA A 597 4.46 -11.00 34.16
CA ALA A 597 3.23 -10.68 34.88
C ALA A 597 2.71 -9.28 34.50
N ALA A 598 3.61 -8.31 34.37
CA ALA A 598 3.26 -6.97 33.91
C ALA A 598 2.66 -7.00 32.50
N VAL A 599 3.22 -7.79 31.59
CA VAL A 599 2.66 -8.03 30.25
C VAL A 599 1.30 -8.73 30.35
N ALA A 600 1.14 -9.71 31.24
CA ALA A 600 -0.09 -10.48 31.39
C ALA A 600 -1.28 -9.68 31.96
N GLY A 601 -1.05 -8.62 32.71
CA GLY A 601 -2.18 -7.82 33.21
C GLY A 601 -1.92 -6.89 34.39
N GLU A 602 -0.78 -6.94 35.02
CA GLU A 602 -0.49 -6.08 36.21
C GLU A 602 -0.31 -4.60 35.83
N ASN A 603 -0.05 -4.30 34.52
CA ASN A 603 0.13 -2.96 33.98
C ASN A 603 1.32 -2.16 34.52
N GLU A 604 1.98 -2.61 35.55
CA GLU A 604 3.15 -1.97 36.16
C GLU A 604 4.26 -3.01 36.41
N ALA A 605 5.50 -2.56 36.27
CA ALA A 605 6.69 -3.33 36.64
C ALA A 605 7.69 -2.42 37.34
N THR A 606 8.61 -3.03 38.10
CA THR A 606 9.70 -2.30 38.75
C THR A 606 10.99 -2.47 37.96
N LEU A 607 11.55 -1.38 37.48
CA LEU A 607 12.90 -1.31 36.90
C LEU A 607 13.90 -1.04 38.04
N VAL A 608 14.84 -1.94 38.20
CA VAL A 608 15.90 -1.85 39.24
C VAL A 608 17.25 -1.67 38.53
N ASN A 609 17.97 -0.63 38.84
CA ASN A 609 19.35 -0.45 38.44
C ASN A 609 20.24 -1.22 39.40
N LYS A 610 20.75 -2.36 38.98
CA LYS A 610 21.61 -3.22 39.82
C LYS A 610 22.99 -2.59 40.09
N THR A 611 23.42 -1.69 39.21
CA THR A 611 24.71 -0.98 39.32
C THR A 611 24.67 0.08 40.44
N THR A 612 23.54 0.81 40.54
CA THR A 612 23.42 1.96 41.45
C THR A 612 22.41 1.76 42.59
N GLY A 613 21.59 0.72 42.53
CA GLY A 613 20.49 0.46 43.49
C GLY A 613 19.25 1.34 43.30
N LYS A 614 19.24 2.26 42.32
CA LYS A 614 18.09 3.12 42.02
C LYS A 614 16.94 2.34 41.37
N THR A 615 15.71 2.81 41.57
CA THR A 615 14.51 2.16 41.03
C THR A 615 13.61 3.15 40.29
N ALA A 616 12.79 2.64 39.36
CA ALA A 616 11.72 3.35 38.70
C ALA A 616 10.51 2.43 38.49
N THR A 617 9.31 3.01 38.44
CA THR A 617 8.08 2.27 38.08
C THR A 617 7.84 2.44 36.58
N LEU A 618 7.64 1.32 35.90
CA LEU A 618 7.26 1.24 34.50
C LEU A 618 5.76 0.98 34.37
N GLN A 619 5.14 1.50 33.32
CA GLN A 619 3.74 1.30 32.99
C GLN A 619 3.58 0.69 31.58
N LEU A 620 2.57 -0.17 31.44
CA LEU A 620 2.16 -0.76 30.17
C LEU A 620 0.71 -0.38 29.87
N SER A 621 0.48 0.19 28.71
CA SER A 621 -0.86 0.50 28.19
C SER A 621 -1.15 -0.41 26.99
N LEU A 622 -1.65 -1.61 27.27
CA LEU A 622 -1.84 -2.68 26.29
C LEU A 622 -3.31 -3.14 26.28
N SER A 623 -3.87 -3.36 25.10
CA SER A 623 -5.15 -4.07 24.95
C SER A 623 -4.98 -5.57 25.30
N ALA A 624 -6.10 -6.27 25.56
CA ALA A 624 -6.06 -7.73 25.83
C ALA A 624 -5.35 -8.49 24.71
N ARG A 625 -5.68 -8.20 23.45
CA ARG A 625 -5.04 -8.80 22.28
C ARG A 625 -3.53 -8.53 22.20
N GLN A 626 -3.11 -7.30 22.46
CA GLN A 626 -1.68 -6.94 22.47
C GLN A 626 -0.90 -7.70 23.53
N ARG A 627 -1.51 -7.98 24.68
CA ARG A 627 -0.93 -8.83 25.72
C ARG A 627 -0.74 -10.26 25.23
N GLU A 628 -1.77 -10.84 24.63
CA GLU A 628 -1.70 -12.20 24.06
C GLU A 628 -0.61 -12.29 22.98
N MET A 629 -0.50 -11.28 22.11
CA MET A 629 0.57 -11.21 21.12
C MET A 629 1.96 -11.19 21.75
N LEU A 630 2.19 -10.34 22.75
CA LEU A 630 3.47 -10.26 23.45
C LEU A 630 3.79 -11.55 24.22
N LEU A 631 2.80 -12.15 24.89
CA LEU A 631 2.96 -13.42 25.60
C LEU A 631 3.27 -14.59 24.65
N ALA A 632 2.81 -14.52 23.41
CA ALA A 632 3.19 -15.46 22.35
C ALA A 632 4.60 -15.18 21.78
N GLY A 633 5.18 -14.02 22.06
CA GLY A 633 6.44 -13.55 21.46
C GLY A 633 6.26 -12.81 20.14
N GLY A 634 5.10 -12.19 19.92
CA GLY A 634 4.78 -11.37 18.75
C GLY A 634 3.66 -11.94 17.87
N CYS A 635 3.26 -11.14 16.89
CA CYS A 635 2.10 -11.40 16.04
C CYS A 635 2.19 -12.73 15.26
N LEU A 636 3.37 -13.07 14.75
CA LEU A 636 3.59 -14.30 13.97
C LEU A 636 3.31 -15.56 14.80
N ASN A 637 3.85 -15.63 16.01
CA ASN A 637 3.60 -16.73 16.92
C ASN A 637 2.14 -16.77 17.41
N TYR A 638 1.58 -15.59 17.70
CA TYR A 638 0.17 -15.46 18.07
C TYR A 638 -0.75 -16.04 16.99
N THR A 639 -0.54 -15.66 15.74
CA THR A 639 -1.30 -16.19 14.59
C THR A 639 -1.12 -17.69 14.41
N LYS A 640 0.11 -18.19 14.57
CA LYS A 640 0.40 -19.63 14.50
C LYS A 640 -0.37 -20.42 15.57
N ASN A 641 -0.53 -19.86 16.75
CA ASN A 641 -1.16 -20.51 17.91
C ASN A 641 -2.71 -20.44 17.85
N GLN A 642 -3.28 -19.58 17.02
CA GLN A 642 -4.74 -19.50 16.80
C GLN A 642 -5.25 -20.61 15.85
N LYS A 643 -4.89 -21.88 16.09
CA LYS A 643 -5.30 -23.02 15.27
C LYS A 643 -6.73 -23.45 15.53
#